data_1ffdbe086667a068a82e9f267a09fb06
#
_entry.id   1ffdbe086667a068a82e9f267a09fb06
#
_cell.length_a   1.000
_cell.length_b   1.000
_cell.length_c   1.000
_cell.angle_alpha   90.00
_cell.angle_beta   90.00
_cell.angle_gamma   90.00
#
_symmetry.space_group_name_H-M   'P 1'
#
loop_
_entity.id
_entity.type
_entity.pdbx_description
1 polymer ?
#
loop_
_entity_poly.entity_id
_entity_poly.type
_entity_poly.pdbx_seq_one_letter_code
_entity_poly.pdbx_strand_id
1 'polypeptide(L)'
;MAVKEKKEENKVFISEADQYLFAQGTHYDIYKKLGAHPSVENGKEGMFFGVWAPNAASVHVIGSFNGWDESASPMEKLGPGGIHAVFIPGVSTGEMYKFLITTPSGEKLYKADPFANYAEMRPGTASRTADITSFKWTDEVWMKEREGKDHNKEPLAIYECHIGSWMRHPRPEEQGFYNYREFADRIVEYLKEMKYTHIELMGIAEYPYDGSWGYQVTGYYAPTSRYGEPQDFMYLVNKLHKNKIGVILDWVPAHFATDAHGLGRFDGECIFEDPDPRKGEHPDWGTKIFNYGKTEVKNFLIANALFWIKEYHIDGIRVDAVASMLYLDYGKQDGQWVANKYGGNKNLEAIEFFKHLNSVVLGTYPGFLTIAEESTAWPKVTGKVEDDGLGFSFKWNMGWMHDFCEYMKLDPYFRKDNHYAMTFAMSYNDSENYILPLSHDEVVHLKCSMVNKMPGYQVDKYANLRCGYTYMFGHAGKKLLFMGQDFAQEREWSEERELDWFLLGEDLNKGMHEYVKELLKLYRKYPCLYEIDNSWDGFEWLNCDDKDRSTYSFLRKASNGKNNLLFVINMTPIKWENYKLGVPARKKYKLLLSSTEERFGGCGAEIPKEIQAKKGTCDYRNYHITLDLPPYAAAVFVF
;
A
#
# COMPACT_ATOMS: atom_id res chain seq x y z
N MET A 1 4.44 -64.27 3.18
CA MET A 1 4.37 -62.88 2.77
C MET A 1 3.21 -62.26 3.50
N ALA A 2 3.47 -61.53 4.56
CA ALA A 2 2.43 -60.83 5.32
C ALA A 2 2.34 -59.41 4.77
N VAL A 3 1.24 -59.09 4.12
CA VAL A 3 0.89 -57.72 3.72
C VAL A 3 0.59 -56.97 5.01
N LYS A 4 1.48 -56.03 5.40
CA LYS A 4 1.17 -55.05 6.43
C LYS A 4 0.17 -54.06 5.85
N GLU A 5 -1.10 -54.20 6.23
CA GLU A 5 -2.07 -53.13 6.11
C GLU A 5 -1.53 -51.91 6.89
N LYS A 6 -1.15 -50.86 6.17
CA LYS A 6 -0.99 -49.53 6.76
C LYS A 6 -2.40 -49.10 7.22
N LYS A 7 -2.66 -49.12 8.52
CA LYS A 7 -3.73 -48.32 9.10
C LYS A 7 -3.42 -46.86 8.73
N GLU A 8 -4.19 -46.29 7.82
CA GLU A 8 -4.28 -44.82 7.66
C GLU A 8 -4.83 -44.33 9.00
N GLU A 9 -3.97 -43.71 9.80
CA GLU A 9 -4.40 -42.96 10.97
C GLU A 9 -5.32 -41.84 10.47
N ASN A 10 -6.57 -41.79 10.93
CA ASN A 10 -7.48 -40.66 10.71
C ASN A 10 -6.77 -39.39 11.19
N LYS A 11 -6.27 -38.59 10.27
CA LYS A 11 -5.52 -37.37 10.58
C LYS A 11 -6.54 -36.36 11.10
N VAL A 12 -6.56 -36.10 12.41
CA VAL A 12 -7.38 -35.04 13.02
C VAL A 12 -7.00 -33.72 12.35
N PHE A 13 -7.96 -33.07 11.67
CA PHE A 13 -7.69 -31.85 10.90
C PHE A 13 -7.27 -30.68 11.80
N ILE A 14 -7.93 -30.49 12.95
CA ILE A 14 -7.55 -29.54 14.00
C ILE A 14 -7.16 -30.30 15.26
N SER A 15 -5.89 -30.25 15.61
CA SER A 15 -5.34 -30.91 16.79
C SER A 15 -5.49 -30.04 18.07
N GLU A 16 -5.28 -30.63 19.24
CA GLU A 16 -5.18 -29.88 20.50
C GLU A 16 -4.03 -28.87 20.48
N ALA A 17 -2.92 -29.19 19.78
CA ALA A 17 -1.81 -28.26 19.60
C ALA A 17 -2.20 -27.04 18.74
N ASP A 18 -3.00 -27.25 17.68
CA ASP A 18 -3.52 -26.15 16.86
C ASP A 18 -4.39 -25.21 17.71
N GLN A 19 -5.29 -25.77 18.53
CA GLN A 19 -6.16 -25.00 19.42
C GLN A 19 -5.35 -24.21 20.47
N TYR A 20 -4.33 -24.86 21.07
CA TYR A 20 -3.45 -24.21 22.04
C TYR A 20 -2.67 -23.05 21.42
N LEU A 21 -2.02 -23.26 20.27
CA LEU A 21 -1.25 -22.22 19.59
C LEU A 21 -2.12 -21.05 19.15
N PHE A 22 -3.34 -21.33 18.69
CA PHE A 22 -4.31 -20.28 18.33
C PHE A 22 -4.69 -19.43 19.54
N ALA A 23 -5.02 -20.07 20.67
CA ALA A 23 -5.32 -19.38 21.92
C ALA A 23 -4.12 -18.57 22.47
N GLN A 24 -2.89 -18.98 22.18
CA GLN A 24 -1.67 -18.22 22.51
C GLN A 24 -1.36 -17.09 21.53
N GLY A 25 -2.06 -17.00 20.40
CA GLY A 25 -1.81 -15.98 19.37
C GLY A 25 -0.59 -16.25 18.50
N THR A 26 -0.14 -17.51 18.38
CA THR A 26 1.10 -17.91 17.70
C THR A 26 0.91 -18.98 16.63
N HIS A 27 -0.33 -19.27 16.26
CA HIS A 27 -0.61 -20.22 15.18
C HIS A 27 -0.67 -19.49 13.82
N TYR A 28 0.47 -19.19 13.25
CA TYR A 28 0.56 -18.38 12.02
C TYR A 28 0.05 -19.06 10.74
N ASP A 29 -0.21 -20.36 10.77
CA ASP A 29 -0.85 -21.11 9.70
C ASP A 29 -2.29 -21.53 10.03
N ILE A 30 -2.94 -20.86 10.98
CA ILE A 30 -4.31 -21.19 11.42
C ILE A 30 -5.33 -21.13 10.27
N TYR A 31 -5.09 -20.31 9.26
CA TYR A 31 -5.92 -20.21 8.05
C TYR A 31 -5.95 -21.50 7.22
N LYS A 32 -5.02 -22.45 7.47
CA LYS A 32 -5.03 -23.79 6.87
C LYS A 32 -5.88 -24.79 7.68
N LYS A 33 -6.43 -24.32 8.80
CA LYS A 33 -7.22 -25.10 9.75
C LYS A 33 -8.64 -24.58 9.91
N LEU A 34 -8.80 -23.26 10.04
CA LEU A 34 -10.09 -22.59 10.04
C LEU A 34 -10.44 -22.16 8.62
N GLY A 35 -11.74 -22.09 8.31
CA GLY A 35 -12.24 -21.91 6.96
C GLY A 35 -12.75 -23.20 6.34
N ALA A 36 -12.91 -23.19 5.00
CA ALA A 36 -13.33 -24.34 4.22
C ALA A 36 -12.15 -24.92 3.42
N HIS A 37 -11.86 -26.21 3.63
CA HIS A 37 -10.70 -26.87 2.99
C HIS A 37 -11.08 -28.21 2.36
N PRO A 38 -10.70 -28.45 1.09
CA PRO A 38 -10.82 -29.79 0.51
C PRO A 38 -10.12 -30.84 1.37
N SER A 39 -10.78 -31.91 1.68
CA SER A 39 -10.27 -32.96 2.56
C SER A 39 -10.78 -34.34 2.18
N VAL A 40 -10.14 -35.37 2.71
CA VAL A 40 -10.58 -36.76 2.54
C VAL A 40 -10.70 -37.39 3.93
N GLU A 41 -11.89 -37.83 4.30
CA GLU A 41 -12.13 -38.56 5.54
C GLU A 41 -12.78 -39.92 5.27
N ASN A 42 -12.25 -40.99 5.87
CA ASN A 42 -12.73 -42.36 5.68
C ASN A 42 -12.86 -42.76 4.20
N GLY A 43 -11.91 -42.28 3.35
CA GLY A 43 -11.90 -42.57 1.91
C GLY A 43 -12.94 -41.81 1.09
N LYS A 44 -13.66 -40.85 1.68
CA LYS A 44 -14.62 -39.97 0.99
C LYS A 44 -14.03 -38.59 0.82
N GLU A 45 -14.02 -38.08 -0.41
CA GLU A 45 -13.70 -36.70 -0.71
C GLU A 45 -14.83 -35.78 -0.23
N GLY A 46 -14.49 -34.57 0.19
CA GLY A 46 -15.44 -33.57 0.66
C GLY A 46 -14.75 -32.30 1.15
N MET A 47 -15.45 -31.54 1.96
CA MET A 47 -14.98 -30.27 2.49
C MET A 47 -14.99 -30.30 4.02
N PHE A 48 -13.86 -29.95 4.61
CA PHE A 48 -13.75 -29.66 6.04
C PHE A 48 -14.06 -28.20 6.28
N PHE A 49 -14.89 -27.90 7.30
CA PHE A 49 -15.23 -26.56 7.75
C PHE A 49 -14.81 -26.37 9.20
N GLY A 50 -14.14 -25.25 9.49
CA GLY A 50 -13.74 -24.87 10.83
C GLY A 50 -14.01 -23.39 11.10
N VAL A 51 -14.55 -23.05 12.27
CA VAL A 51 -14.84 -21.68 12.69
C VAL A 51 -14.62 -21.47 14.17
N TRP A 52 -14.16 -20.28 14.54
CA TRP A 52 -14.03 -19.86 15.94
C TRP A 52 -15.27 -19.07 16.37
N ALA A 53 -16.07 -19.63 17.27
CA ALA A 53 -17.30 -19.06 17.79
C ALA A 53 -17.48 -19.49 19.26
N PRO A 54 -16.67 -18.97 20.22
CA PRO A 54 -16.58 -19.47 21.57
C PRO A 54 -17.87 -19.38 22.39
N ASN A 55 -18.71 -18.39 22.09
CA ASN A 55 -19.95 -18.12 22.82
C ASN A 55 -21.20 -18.72 22.14
N ALA A 56 -21.06 -19.38 20.99
CA ALA A 56 -22.17 -20.00 20.28
C ALA A 56 -22.78 -21.17 21.08
N ALA A 57 -24.11 -21.26 21.12
CA ALA A 57 -24.83 -22.43 21.62
C ALA A 57 -24.78 -23.58 20.61
N SER A 58 -24.86 -23.27 19.30
CA SER A 58 -24.63 -24.22 18.21
C SER A 58 -24.17 -23.50 16.95
N VAL A 59 -23.47 -24.21 16.09
CA VAL A 59 -23.06 -23.74 14.76
C VAL A 59 -23.43 -24.80 13.71
N HIS A 60 -23.96 -24.35 12.59
CA HIS A 60 -24.25 -25.19 11.44
C HIS A 60 -23.62 -24.60 10.18
N VAL A 61 -23.22 -25.44 9.23
CA VAL A 61 -22.83 -25.00 7.89
C VAL A 61 -24.03 -25.13 6.96
N ILE A 62 -24.51 -24.03 6.44
CA ILE A 62 -25.62 -23.98 5.47
C ILE A 62 -25.09 -23.48 4.13
N GLY A 63 -25.56 -24.05 3.04
CA GLY A 63 -25.07 -23.69 1.71
C GLY A 63 -25.84 -24.32 0.57
N SER A 64 -25.37 -24.08 -0.65
CA SER A 64 -25.96 -24.62 -1.90
C SER A 64 -26.01 -26.16 -1.88
N PHE A 65 -25.01 -26.80 -1.28
CA PHE A 65 -24.90 -28.27 -1.22
C PHE A 65 -25.91 -28.96 -0.28
N ASN A 66 -26.56 -28.23 0.62
CA ASN A 66 -27.60 -28.77 1.50
C ASN A 66 -28.92 -27.98 1.44
N GLY A 67 -29.11 -27.19 0.36
CA GLY A 67 -30.34 -26.41 0.13
C GLY A 67 -30.57 -25.30 1.16
N TRP A 68 -29.53 -24.84 1.83
CA TRP A 68 -29.58 -23.82 2.90
C TRP A 68 -30.42 -24.26 4.10
N ASP A 69 -30.54 -25.58 4.34
CA ASP A 69 -31.29 -26.14 5.45
C ASP A 69 -30.59 -25.84 6.78
N GLU A 70 -31.23 -25.04 7.63
CA GLU A 70 -30.72 -24.59 8.91
C GLU A 70 -30.50 -25.74 9.92
N SER A 71 -31.12 -26.89 9.70
CA SER A 71 -30.96 -28.09 10.53
C SER A 71 -29.87 -29.03 10.06
N ALA A 72 -29.35 -28.79 8.83
CA ALA A 72 -28.33 -29.63 8.24
C ALA A 72 -26.93 -29.28 8.77
N SER A 73 -26.02 -30.24 8.64
CA SER A 73 -24.56 -30.08 8.89
C SER A 73 -24.20 -29.36 10.20
N PRO A 74 -24.64 -29.88 11.36
CA PRO A 74 -24.21 -29.36 12.66
C PRO A 74 -22.71 -29.56 12.85
N MET A 75 -22.05 -28.57 13.47
CA MET A 75 -20.62 -28.58 13.78
C MET A 75 -20.38 -29.04 15.20
N GLU A 76 -19.35 -29.85 15.39
CA GLU A 76 -18.89 -30.27 16.71
C GLU A 76 -18.00 -29.19 17.35
N LYS A 77 -18.22 -28.87 18.61
CA LYS A 77 -17.36 -27.99 19.40
C LYS A 77 -16.12 -28.75 19.86
N LEU A 78 -14.95 -28.32 19.38
CA LEU A 78 -13.65 -28.92 19.70
C LEU A 78 -13.06 -28.24 20.94
N GLY A 79 -13.18 -28.89 22.09
CA GLY A 79 -12.59 -28.41 23.36
C GLY A 79 -13.14 -27.04 23.86
N PRO A 80 -12.48 -26.44 24.86
CA PRO A 80 -12.93 -25.23 25.52
C PRO A 80 -12.64 -23.94 24.73
N GLY A 81 -11.72 -23.97 23.74
CA GLY A 81 -11.29 -22.79 22.99
C GLY A 81 -12.34 -22.21 22.02
N GLY A 82 -13.47 -22.92 21.85
CA GLY A 82 -14.60 -22.44 21.06
C GLY A 82 -14.47 -22.58 19.57
N ILE A 83 -13.61 -23.46 19.10
CA ILE A 83 -13.57 -23.86 17.69
C ILE A 83 -14.64 -24.91 17.43
N HIS A 84 -15.41 -24.70 16.37
CA HIS A 84 -16.40 -25.66 15.86
C HIS A 84 -15.93 -26.19 14.51
N ALA A 85 -16.14 -27.50 14.25
CA ALA A 85 -15.69 -28.14 13.02
C ALA A 85 -16.66 -29.22 12.53
N VAL A 86 -16.66 -29.45 11.21
CA VAL A 86 -17.39 -30.57 10.58
C VAL A 86 -16.73 -30.91 9.23
N PHE A 87 -16.67 -32.20 8.90
CA PHE A 87 -16.40 -32.66 7.55
C PHE A 87 -17.72 -33.03 6.86
N ILE A 88 -17.91 -32.52 5.64
CA ILE A 88 -19.13 -32.80 4.83
C ILE A 88 -18.68 -33.49 3.54
N PRO A 89 -18.97 -34.81 3.41
CA PRO A 89 -18.59 -35.57 2.22
C PRO A 89 -19.38 -35.11 0.99
N GLY A 90 -18.73 -35.13 -0.19
CA GLY A 90 -19.34 -34.80 -1.48
C GLY A 90 -19.46 -33.31 -1.78
N VAL A 91 -19.07 -32.41 -0.86
CA VAL A 91 -18.99 -30.97 -1.14
C VAL A 91 -17.76 -30.68 -1.97
N SER A 92 -17.95 -30.00 -3.12
CA SER A 92 -16.88 -29.62 -4.03
C SER A 92 -16.47 -28.14 -3.86
N THR A 93 -15.46 -27.69 -4.63
CA THR A 93 -15.12 -26.27 -4.75
C THR A 93 -16.17 -25.50 -5.53
N GLY A 94 -16.33 -24.21 -5.23
CA GLY A 94 -17.30 -23.31 -5.87
C GLY A 94 -18.65 -23.22 -5.19
N GLU A 95 -18.94 -24.08 -4.20
CA GLU A 95 -20.18 -24.06 -3.45
C GLU A 95 -20.28 -22.82 -2.53
N MET A 96 -21.46 -22.23 -2.47
CA MET A 96 -21.76 -21.11 -1.55
C MET A 96 -22.15 -21.62 -0.17
N TYR A 97 -21.66 -20.96 0.89
CA TYR A 97 -21.99 -21.33 2.26
C TYR A 97 -21.95 -20.15 3.22
N LYS A 98 -22.58 -20.33 4.37
CA LYS A 98 -22.51 -19.50 5.57
C LYS A 98 -22.42 -20.35 6.81
N PHE A 99 -21.92 -19.77 7.90
CA PHE A 99 -22.12 -20.31 9.24
C PHE A 99 -23.42 -19.75 9.83
N LEU A 100 -24.34 -20.63 10.18
CA LEU A 100 -25.51 -20.31 10.99
C LEU A 100 -25.13 -20.51 12.45
N ILE A 101 -24.95 -19.40 13.15
CA ILE A 101 -24.59 -19.39 14.57
C ILE A 101 -25.85 -19.11 15.40
N THR A 102 -26.17 -20.00 16.33
CA THR A 102 -27.24 -19.78 17.30
C THR A 102 -26.61 -19.35 18.61
N THR A 103 -27.02 -18.19 19.11
CA THR A 103 -26.54 -17.67 20.40
C THR A 103 -27.20 -18.37 21.57
N PRO A 104 -26.71 -18.26 22.82
CA PRO A 104 -27.39 -18.80 24.01
C PRO A 104 -28.79 -18.23 24.24
N SER A 105 -29.09 -17.03 23.71
CA SER A 105 -30.45 -16.45 23.77
C SER A 105 -31.38 -16.97 22.66
N GLY A 106 -30.88 -17.79 21.74
CA GLY A 106 -31.64 -18.32 20.61
C GLY A 106 -31.67 -17.43 19.38
N GLU A 107 -30.92 -16.32 19.35
CA GLU A 107 -30.74 -15.48 18.15
C GLU A 107 -29.98 -16.27 17.10
N LYS A 108 -30.41 -16.17 15.82
CA LYS A 108 -29.77 -16.80 14.67
C LYS A 108 -28.98 -15.77 13.87
N LEU A 109 -27.70 -16.00 13.69
CA LEU A 109 -26.76 -15.14 12.96
C LEU A 109 -26.25 -15.88 11.72
N TYR A 110 -26.37 -15.26 10.55
CA TYR A 110 -25.93 -15.82 9.26
C TYR A 110 -24.60 -15.16 8.86
N LYS A 111 -23.48 -15.75 9.21
CA LYS A 111 -22.15 -15.18 9.09
C LYS A 111 -21.40 -15.73 7.88
N ALA A 112 -20.70 -14.84 7.16
CA ALA A 112 -19.66 -15.26 6.25
C ALA A 112 -18.48 -15.85 7.03
N ASP A 113 -17.70 -16.69 6.39
CA ASP A 113 -16.53 -17.31 7.00
C ASP A 113 -15.38 -16.30 7.10
N PRO A 114 -14.86 -16.00 8.30
CA PRO A 114 -13.74 -15.09 8.48
C PRO A 114 -12.45 -15.50 7.77
N PHE A 115 -12.28 -16.80 7.51
CA PHE A 115 -11.12 -17.40 6.85
C PHE A 115 -11.40 -17.86 5.42
N ALA A 116 -12.56 -17.51 4.84
CA ALA A 116 -12.88 -17.89 3.48
C ALA A 116 -11.83 -17.36 2.48
N ASN A 117 -11.40 -18.23 1.56
CA ASN A 117 -10.46 -17.85 0.51
C ASN A 117 -11.15 -17.32 -0.76
N TYR A 118 -12.48 -17.37 -0.82
CA TYR A 118 -13.28 -16.85 -1.91
C TYR A 118 -14.64 -16.38 -1.40
N ALA A 119 -15.14 -15.29 -1.94
CA ALA A 119 -16.44 -14.72 -1.60
C ALA A 119 -17.41 -14.79 -2.78
N GLU A 120 -18.70 -14.81 -2.45
CA GLU A 120 -19.75 -14.59 -3.44
C GLU A 120 -19.63 -13.18 -4.02
N MET A 121 -19.92 -13.06 -5.33
CA MET A 121 -19.98 -11.75 -5.99
C MET A 121 -21.07 -10.89 -5.34
N ARG A 122 -20.73 -9.65 -5.01
CA ARG A 122 -21.69 -8.69 -4.46
C ARG A 122 -22.90 -8.50 -5.42
N PRO A 123 -24.11 -8.27 -4.94
CA PRO A 123 -24.50 -7.99 -3.54
C PRO A 123 -24.65 -9.24 -2.67
N GLY A 124 -24.28 -10.42 -3.14
CA GLY A 124 -24.27 -11.64 -2.34
C GLY A 124 -23.29 -11.52 -1.16
N THR A 125 -23.57 -12.28 -0.10
CA THR A 125 -22.84 -12.18 1.18
C THR A 125 -22.37 -13.53 1.70
N ALA A 126 -22.41 -14.56 0.88
CA ALA A 126 -21.92 -15.88 1.23
C ALA A 126 -20.41 -15.99 0.97
N SER A 127 -19.79 -16.92 1.66
CA SER A 127 -18.47 -17.44 1.31
C SER A 127 -18.59 -18.52 0.25
N ARG A 128 -17.51 -18.76 -0.49
CA ARG A 128 -17.43 -19.85 -1.47
C ARG A 128 -16.26 -20.77 -1.12
N THR A 129 -16.48 -22.07 -1.29
CA THR A 129 -15.42 -23.07 -1.15
C THR A 129 -14.41 -22.92 -2.29
N ALA A 130 -13.12 -22.93 -1.98
CA ALA A 130 -12.04 -22.82 -2.96
C ALA A 130 -10.86 -23.71 -2.62
N ASP A 131 -10.10 -24.13 -3.64
CA ASP A 131 -8.80 -24.73 -3.50
C ASP A 131 -7.75 -23.77 -4.05
N ILE A 132 -7.06 -23.05 -3.18
CA ILE A 132 -6.01 -22.11 -3.56
C ILE A 132 -4.64 -22.79 -3.73
N THR A 133 -4.52 -24.08 -3.43
CA THR A 133 -3.25 -24.82 -3.50
C THR A 133 -2.94 -25.35 -4.90
N SER A 134 -3.89 -25.35 -5.81
CA SER A 134 -3.77 -25.90 -7.16
C SER A 134 -3.01 -25.01 -8.15
N PHE A 135 -2.76 -23.74 -7.80
CA PHE A 135 -2.05 -22.81 -8.68
C PHE A 135 -0.56 -23.16 -8.77
N LYS A 136 -0.02 -23.13 -10.00
CA LYS A 136 1.40 -23.41 -10.26
C LYS A 136 2.18 -22.12 -10.43
N TRP A 137 2.89 -21.75 -9.41
CA TRP A 137 3.81 -20.61 -9.44
C TRP A 137 5.00 -20.87 -10.38
N THR A 138 5.49 -19.81 -10.98
CA THR A 138 6.66 -19.84 -11.89
C THR A 138 7.53 -18.60 -11.69
N ASP A 139 7.58 -18.09 -10.49
CA ASP A 139 8.26 -16.86 -10.05
C ASP A 139 9.42 -17.12 -9.08
N GLU A 140 9.94 -18.35 -9.01
CA GLU A 140 10.99 -18.76 -8.08
C GLU A 140 12.25 -17.87 -8.18
N VAL A 141 12.56 -17.39 -9.39
CA VAL A 141 13.71 -16.48 -9.61
C VAL A 141 13.48 -15.16 -8.89
N TRP A 142 12.28 -14.60 -8.99
CA TRP A 142 11.92 -13.36 -8.30
C TRP A 142 11.95 -13.54 -6.78
N MET A 143 11.33 -14.61 -6.27
CA MET A 143 11.28 -14.90 -4.84
C MET A 143 12.68 -15.00 -4.24
N LYS A 144 13.60 -15.67 -4.93
CA LYS A 144 15.00 -15.77 -4.50
C LYS A 144 15.74 -14.43 -4.58
N GLU A 145 15.52 -13.63 -5.63
CA GLU A 145 16.11 -12.31 -5.75
C GLU A 145 15.60 -11.36 -4.64
N ARG A 146 14.32 -11.47 -4.27
CA ARG A 146 13.71 -10.68 -3.20
C ARG A 146 14.41 -10.88 -1.87
N GLU A 147 14.73 -12.12 -1.49
CA GLU A 147 15.41 -12.45 -0.23
C GLU A 147 16.73 -11.70 -0.03
N GLY A 148 17.41 -11.34 -1.13
CA GLY A 148 18.69 -10.61 -1.09
C GLY A 148 18.58 -9.09 -1.18
N LYS A 149 17.38 -8.52 -1.30
CA LYS A 149 17.20 -7.07 -1.49
C LYS A 149 17.31 -6.28 -0.19
N ASP A 150 18.10 -5.22 -0.24
CA ASP A 150 18.09 -4.13 0.75
C ASP A 150 17.36 -2.93 0.14
N HIS A 151 16.06 -2.83 0.41
CA HIS A 151 15.22 -1.78 -0.18
C HIS A 151 15.65 -0.35 0.20
N ASN A 152 16.43 -0.17 1.26
CA ASN A 152 17.00 1.13 1.58
C ASN A 152 18.02 1.58 0.53
N LYS A 153 18.70 0.62 -0.13
CA LYS A 153 19.72 0.86 -1.16
C LYS A 153 19.27 0.58 -2.59
N GLU A 154 18.02 0.20 -2.76
CA GLU A 154 17.43 -0.10 -4.07
C GLU A 154 16.41 0.97 -4.49
N PRO A 155 16.22 1.17 -5.80
CA PRO A 155 15.17 2.08 -6.25
C PRO A 155 13.79 1.49 -5.94
N LEU A 156 12.96 2.27 -5.27
CA LEU A 156 11.57 1.93 -4.98
C LEU A 156 10.68 3.05 -5.54
N ALA A 157 10.10 2.79 -6.70
CA ALA A 157 9.12 3.65 -7.36
C ALA A 157 7.81 2.88 -7.48
N ILE A 158 6.82 3.30 -6.71
CA ILE A 158 5.54 2.62 -6.52
C ILE A 158 4.47 3.28 -7.38
N TYR A 159 3.71 2.48 -8.09
CA TYR A 159 2.49 2.86 -8.78
C TYR A 159 1.30 2.39 -7.96
N GLU A 160 0.63 3.29 -7.26
CA GLU A 160 -0.57 2.99 -6.49
C GLU A 160 -1.77 2.89 -7.44
N CYS A 161 -2.56 1.82 -7.33
CA CYS A 161 -3.58 1.49 -8.32
C CYS A 161 -4.83 0.86 -7.70
N HIS A 162 -5.99 1.36 -8.11
CA HIS A 162 -7.29 0.73 -7.89
C HIS A 162 -7.73 0.03 -9.18
N ILE A 163 -7.80 -1.30 -9.18
CA ILE A 163 -8.04 -2.13 -10.37
C ILE A 163 -9.33 -1.71 -11.09
N GLY A 164 -10.43 -1.56 -10.34
CA GLY A 164 -11.76 -1.33 -10.89
C GLY A 164 -11.95 0.02 -11.58
N SER A 165 -11.02 0.97 -11.40
CA SER A 165 -11.09 2.30 -12.01
C SER A 165 -9.81 2.69 -12.78
N TRP A 166 -8.86 1.78 -12.92
CA TRP A 166 -7.70 2.01 -13.78
C TRP A 166 -8.11 2.04 -15.26
N MET A 167 -8.86 1.02 -15.69
CA MET A 167 -9.46 0.92 -17.03
C MET A 167 -10.75 0.11 -16.91
N ARG A 168 -11.79 0.45 -17.68
CA ARG A 168 -13.08 -0.23 -17.67
C ARG A 168 -13.24 -1.11 -18.89
N HIS A 169 -13.87 -2.27 -18.67
CA HIS A 169 -14.25 -3.17 -19.75
C HIS A 169 -15.48 -2.62 -20.48
N PRO A 170 -15.49 -2.59 -21.83
CA PRO A 170 -16.63 -2.05 -22.58
C PRO A 170 -17.89 -2.93 -22.56
N ARG A 171 -17.81 -4.16 -22.00
CA ARG A 171 -18.94 -5.09 -21.93
C ARG A 171 -19.74 -4.92 -20.64
N PRO A 172 -21.05 -4.59 -20.73
CA PRO A 172 -21.91 -4.37 -19.55
C PRO A 172 -22.08 -5.61 -18.66
N GLU A 173 -22.08 -6.82 -19.25
CA GLU A 173 -22.21 -8.09 -18.54
C GLU A 173 -21.08 -8.38 -17.56
N GLU A 174 -19.94 -7.74 -17.72
CA GLU A 174 -18.80 -7.86 -16.82
C GLU A 174 -18.77 -6.73 -15.77
N GLN A 175 -19.89 -6.09 -15.51
CA GLN A 175 -20.02 -4.94 -14.59
C GLN A 175 -19.02 -3.81 -14.87
N GLY A 176 -18.45 -3.78 -16.08
CA GLY A 176 -17.45 -2.80 -16.52
C GLY A 176 -16.05 -3.02 -15.94
N PHE A 177 -15.79 -4.13 -15.26
CA PHE A 177 -14.45 -4.43 -14.74
C PHE A 177 -13.67 -5.37 -15.68
N TYR A 178 -12.37 -5.15 -15.79
CA TYR A 178 -11.46 -6.19 -16.26
C TYR A 178 -11.24 -7.20 -15.15
N ASN A 179 -11.18 -8.49 -15.52
CA ASN A 179 -10.76 -9.51 -14.55
C ASN A 179 -9.25 -9.41 -14.28
N TYR A 180 -8.78 -10.10 -13.22
CA TYR A 180 -7.38 -10.07 -12.81
C TYR A 180 -6.41 -10.43 -13.95
N ARG A 181 -6.76 -11.38 -14.83
CA ARG A 181 -5.91 -11.80 -15.96
C ARG A 181 -5.83 -10.74 -17.04
N GLU A 182 -6.97 -10.19 -17.43
CA GLU A 182 -7.04 -9.12 -18.43
C GLU A 182 -6.35 -7.85 -17.95
N PHE A 183 -6.51 -7.52 -16.66
CA PHE A 183 -5.79 -6.43 -16.03
C PHE A 183 -4.27 -6.68 -16.04
N ALA A 184 -3.83 -7.92 -15.69
CA ALA A 184 -2.44 -8.30 -15.69
C ALA A 184 -1.76 -8.08 -17.05
N ASP A 185 -2.46 -8.39 -18.16
CA ASP A 185 -1.93 -8.24 -19.51
C ASP A 185 -1.64 -6.77 -19.87
N ARG A 186 -2.44 -5.86 -19.35
CA ARG A 186 -2.35 -4.41 -19.61
C ARG A 186 -1.39 -3.71 -18.66
N ILE A 187 -1.56 -3.93 -17.37
CA ILE A 187 -0.80 -3.21 -16.34
C ILE A 187 0.69 -3.54 -16.39
N VAL A 188 1.03 -4.80 -16.68
CA VAL A 188 2.44 -5.20 -16.79
C VAL A 188 3.17 -4.42 -17.89
N GLU A 189 2.56 -4.28 -19.07
CA GLU A 189 3.18 -3.52 -20.18
C GLU A 189 3.29 -2.03 -19.82
N TYR A 190 2.27 -1.46 -19.19
CA TYR A 190 2.29 -0.07 -18.73
C TYR A 190 3.43 0.19 -17.73
N LEU A 191 3.52 -0.62 -16.68
CA LEU A 191 4.54 -0.45 -15.63
C LEU A 191 5.97 -0.66 -16.16
N LYS A 192 6.16 -1.60 -17.09
CA LYS A 192 7.45 -1.81 -17.78
C LYS A 192 7.84 -0.61 -18.62
N GLU A 193 6.89 -0.08 -19.38
CA GLU A 193 7.12 1.10 -20.22
C GLU A 193 7.50 2.29 -19.35
N MET A 194 6.74 2.58 -18.30
CA MET A 194 6.96 3.69 -17.39
C MET A 194 8.17 3.51 -16.46
N LYS A 195 8.66 2.28 -16.26
CA LYS A 195 9.80 1.95 -15.39
C LYS A 195 9.49 1.96 -13.89
N TYR A 196 8.24 1.78 -13.49
CA TYR A 196 7.92 1.52 -12.09
C TYR A 196 8.57 0.21 -11.62
N THR A 197 8.88 0.13 -10.33
CA THR A 197 9.50 -1.05 -9.72
C THR A 197 8.48 -1.94 -9.01
N HIS A 198 7.43 -1.32 -8.47
CA HIS A 198 6.37 -1.98 -7.72
C HIS A 198 5.01 -1.40 -8.10
N ILE A 199 3.99 -2.21 -7.93
CA ILE A 199 2.59 -1.77 -7.90
C ILE A 199 2.06 -1.93 -6.48
N GLU A 200 1.31 -0.94 -6.00
CA GLU A 200 0.54 -1.02 -4.76
C GLU A 200 -0.94 -1.11 -5.11
N LEU A 201 -1.59 -2.18 -4.68
CA LEU A 201 -2.97 -2.50 -5.05
C LEU A 201 -3.93 -2.19 -3.90
N MET A 202 -4.86 -1.26 -4.14
CA MET A 202 -5.95 -0.93 -3.25
C MET A 202 -7.11 -1.92 -3.42
N GLY A 203 -7.86 -2.18 -2.33
CA GLY A 203 -9.14 -2.89 -2.38
C GLY A 203 -9.05 -4.34 -2.86
N ILE A 204 -8.02 -5.08 -2.44
CA ILE A 204 -7.85 -6.49 -2.83
C ILE A 204 -8.56 -7.44 -1.86
N ALA A 205 -8.52 -7.22 -0.55
CA ALA A 205 -9.34 -8.01 0.38
C ALA A 205 -10.83 -7.74 0.12
N GLU A 206 -11.70 -8.76 0.24
CA GLU A 206 -13.12 -8.64 -0.12
C GLU A 206 -13.87 -7.62 0.74
N TYR A 207 -14.68 -6.81 0.10
CA TYR A 207 -15.46 -5.74 0.73
C TYR A 207 -16.82 -5.56 0.03
N PRO A 208 -17.92 -5.15 0.74
CA PRO A 208 -19.27 -5.10 0.17
C PRO A 208 -19.57 -3.82 -0.60
N TYR A 209 -18.99 -2.68 -0.21
CA TYR A 209 -19.37 -1.35 -0.70
C TYR A 209 -18.25 -0.72 -1.54
N ASP A 210 -18.50 -0.50 -2.84
CA ASP A 210 -17.53 0.03 -3.80
C ASP A 210 -16.98 1.39 -3.39
N GLY A 211 -17.83 2.29 -2.88
CA GLY A 211 -17.44 3.61 -2.40
C GLY A 211 -16.52 3.62 -1.17
N SER A 212 -16.26 2.46 -0.56
CA SER A 212 -15.24 2.35 0.47
C SER A 212 -13.83 2.13 -0.08
N TRP A 213 -13.69 1.96 -1.40
CA TRP A 213 -12.41 1.70 -2.09
C TRP A 213 -11.64 0.48 -1.57
N GLY A 214 -12.32 -0.39 -0.81
CA GLY A 214 -11.74 -1.57 -0.16
C GLY A 214 -11.32 -1.36 1.30
N TYR A 215 -11.58 -0.19 1.90
CA TYR A 215 -11.23 0.06 3.30
C TYR A 215 -12.27 -0.45 4.31
N GLN A 216 -13.47 -0.89 3.86
CA GLN A 216 -14.47 -1.55 4.72
C GLN A 216 -14.47 -3.06 4.46
N VAL A 217 -13.42 -3.74 4.90
CA VAL A 217 -13.18 -5.16 4.64
C VAL A 217 -14.17 -6.05 5.39
N THR A 218 -14.67 -7.10 4.71
CA THR A 218 -15.47 -8.19 5.28
C THR A 218 -14.81 -9.56 5.11
N GLY A 219 -13.95 -9.73 4.09
CA GLY A 219 -13.27 -11.00 3.80
C GLY A 219 -11.75 -10.84 3.75
N TYR A 220 -11.08 -10.95 4.90
CA TYR A 220 -9.64 -10.70 5.04
C TYR A 220 -8.76 -11.70 4.28
N TYR A 221 -9.25 -12.94 4.07
CA TYR A 221 -8.50 -14.04 3.44
C TYR A 221 -8.96 -14.34 2.01
N ALA A 222 -9.81 -13.49 1.44
CA ALA A 222 -10.31 -13.64 0.08
C ALA A 222 -9.91 -12.44 -0.77
N PRO A 223 -9.24 -12.63 -1.92
CA PRO A 223 -9.18 -11.58 -2.92
C PRO A 223 -10.59 -11.28 -3.44
N THR A 224 -10.89 -10.00 -3.65
CA THR A 224 -12.24 -9.59 -4.03
C THR A 224 -12.72 -10.32 -5.29
N SER A 225 -13.93 -10.85 -5.22
CA SER A 225 -14.58 -11.56 -6.32
C SER A 225 -14.94 -10.67 -7.51
N ARG A 226 -14.86 -9.34 -7.35
CA ARG A 226 -15.12 -8.34 -8.40
C ARG A 226 -14.33 -8.57 -9.68
N TYR A 227 -13.11 -9.09 -9.54
CA TYR A 227 -12.16 -9.21 -10.64
C TYR A 227 -11.82 -10.67 -10.98
N GLY A 228 -12.54 -11.64 -10.43
CA GLY A 228 -12.37 -13.06 -10.75
C GLY A 228 -12.11 -13.96 -9.55
N GLU A 229 -11.52 -15.10 -9.82
CA GLU A 229 -11.24 -16.13 -8.83
C GLU A 229 -9.87 -15.92 -8.12
N PRO A 230 -9.63 -16.56 -6.96
CA PRO A 230 -8.35 -16.48 -6.27
C PRO A 230 -7.13 -16.80 -7.13
N GLN A 231 -7.24 -17.82 -8.01
CA GLN A 231 -6.17 -18.21 -8.92
C GLN A 231 -5.89 -17.16 -10.00
N ASP A 232 -6.87 -16.32 -10.33
CA ASP A 232 -6.66 -15.23 -11.28
C ASP A 232 -5.84 -14.10 -10.67
N PHE A 233 -6.02 -13.85 -9.37
CA PHE A 233 -5.15 -12.93 -8.64
C PHE A 233 -3.72 -13.50 -8.50
N MET A 234 -3.57 -14.80 -8.22
CA MET A 234 -2.25 -15.47 -8.26
C MET A 234 -1.58 -15.31 -9.63
N TYR A 235 -2.35 -15.44 -10.72
CA TYR A 235 -1.82 -15.22 -12.07
C TYR A 235 -1.30 -13.79 -12.25
N LEU A 236 -2.03 -12.77 -11.78
CA LEU A 236 -1.59 -11.37 -11.82
C LEU A 236 -0.24 -11.18 -11.13
N VAL A 237 -0.11 -11.66 -9.88
CA VAL A 237 1.13 -11.56 -9.11
C VAL A 237 2.28 -12.28 -9.81
N ASN A 238 2.06 -13.53 -10.23
CA ASN A 238 3.06 -14.33 -10.94
C ASN A 238 3.54 -13.65 -12.23
N LYS A 239 2.64 -12.99 -12.97
CA LYS A 239 2.97 -12.27 -14.19
C LYS A 239 3.77 -11.00 -13.92
N LEU A 240 3.44 -10.25 -12.86
CA LEU A 240 4.21 -9.09 -12.41
C LEU A 240 5.65 -9.50 -12.04
N HIS A 241 5.81 -10.56 -11.25
CA HIS A 241 7.12 -11.08 -10.85
C HIS A 241 7.99 -11.52 -12.04
N LYS A 242 7.40 -12.19 -13.03
CA LYS A 242 8.11 -12.54 -14.27
C LYS A 242 8.64 -11.33 -15.02
N ASN A 243 8.02 -10.18 -14.84
CA ASN A 243 8.44 -8.92 -15.44
C ASN A 243 9.23 -8.00 -14.51
N LYS A 244 9.69 -8.54 -13.37
CA LYS A 244 10.52 -7.83 -12.38
C LYS A 244 9.81 -6.65 -11.73
N ILE A 245 8.52 -6.80 -11.45
CA ILE A 245 7.67 -5.82 -10.77
C ILE A 245 7.16 -6.46 -9.49
N GLY A 246 7.44 -5.82 -8.35
CA GLY A 246 6.95 -6.26 -7.04
C GLY A 246 5.50 -5.84 -6.80
N VAL A 247 4.83 -6.52 -5.89
CA VAL A 247 3.42 -6.30 -5.54
C VAL A 247 3.30 -5.95 -4.06
N ILE A 248 2.72 -4.81 -3.77
CA ILE A 248 2.38 -4.35 -2.41
C ILE A 248 0.85 -4.36 -2.30
N LEU A 249 0.33 -4.87 -1.20
CA LEU A 249 -1.11 -4.78 -0.90
C LEU A 249 -1.37 -3.65 0.10
N ASP A 250 -2.42 -2.90 -0.17
CA ASP A 250 -3.02 -2.01 0.81
C ASP A 250 -3.82 -2.87 1.81
N TRP A 251 -3.36 -2.92 3.06
CA TRP A 251 -3.85 -3.81 4.09
C TRP A 251 -4.44 -3.03 5.26
N VAL A 252 -5.65 -3.40 5.68
CA VAL A 252 -6.48 -2.63 6.61
C VAL A 252 -6.66 -3.39 7.94
N PRO A 253 -5.67 -3.42 8.85
CA PRO A 253 -5.80 -4.04 10.16
C PRO A 253 -6.41 -3.12 11.22
N ALA A 254 -6.67 -1.86 10.88
CA ALA A 254 -7.16 -0.85 11.82
C ALA A 254 -8.62 -1.09 12.21
N HIS A 255 -9.45 -1.46 11.25
CA HIS A 255 -10.89 -1.55 11.42
C HIS A 255 -11.54 -2.48 10.39
N PHE A 256 -12.82 -2.79 10.58
CA PHE A 256 -13.60 -3.62 9.67
C PHE A 256 -15.06 -3.13 9.56
N ALA A 257 -15.74 -3.56 8.50
CA ALA A 257 -17.12 -3.18 8.19
C ALA A 257 -18.13 -3.66 9.25
N THR A 258 -19.22 -2.91 9.41
CA THR A 258 -20.31 -3.24 10.35
C THR A 258 -21.40 -4.13 9.77
N ASP A 259 -21.25 -4.58 8.53
CA ASP A 259 -22.20 -5.43 7.83
C ASP A 259 -22.55 -6.68 8.65
N ALA A 260 -23.84 -7.04 8.71
CA ALA A 260 -24.35 -8.12 9.57
C ALA A 260 -23.72 -9.49 9.30
N HIS A 261 -23.30 -9.76 8.05
CA HIS A 261 -22.63 -11.01 7.69
C HIS A 261 -21.13 -11.02 8.04
N GLY A 262 -20.55 -9.86 8.37
CA GLY A 262 -19.13 -9.70 8.68
C GLY A 262 -18.76 -10.06 10.11
N LEU A 263 -17.62 -9.52 10.57
CA LEU A 263 -16.98 -9.89 11.84
C LEU A 263 -17.69 -9.35 13.09
N GLY A 264 -18.43 -8.22 12.98
CA GLY A 264 -19.07 -7.57 14.13
C GLY A 264 -20.05 -8.49 14.86
N ARG A 265 -19.95 -8.56 16.18
CA ARG A 265 -20.74 -9.45 17.03
C ARG A 265 -20.85 -10.87 16.45
N PHE A 266 -19.73 -11.44 16.08
CA PHE A 266 -19.66 -12.61 15.21
C PHE A 266 -20.45 -13.81 15.73
N ASP A 267 -20.40 -14.11 17.02
CA ASP A 267 -21.14 -15.20 17.66
C ASP A 267 -22.22 -14.70 18.64
N GLY A 268 -22.66 -13.46 18.46
CA GLY A 268 -23.57 -12.74 19.36
C GLY A 268 -22.83 -11.82 20.32
N GLU A 269 -21.54 -12.08 20.55
CA GLU A 269 -20.66 -11.28 21.39
C GLU A 269 -19.57 -10.62 20.57
N CYS A 270 -18.90 -9.60 21.13
CA CYS A 270 -17.80 -8.87 20.50
C CYS A 270 -16.51 -9.70 20.61
N ILE A 271 -16.29 -10.65 19.69
CA ILE A 271 -15.09 -11.49 19.74
C ILE A 271 -13.92 -10.90 18.95
N PHE A 272 -14.17 -10.10 17.92
CA PHE A 272 -13.13 -9.41 17.13
C PHE A 272 -12.89 -7.97 17.59
N GLU A 273 -13.92 -7.29 18.09
CA GLU A 273 -13.89 -5.92 18.60
C GLU A 273 -14.00 -5.84 20.13
N ASP A 274 -13.76 -4.64 20.69
CA ASP A 274 -14.04 -4.37 22.10
C ASP A 274 -15.55 -4.06 22.30
N PRO A 275 -16.23 -4.60 23.33
CA PRO A 275 -17.64 -4.32 23.59
C PRO A 275 -17.90 -2.87 24.03
N ASP A 276 -16.91 -2.16 24.57
CA ASP A 276 -17.03 -0.73 24.85
C ASP A 276 -16.88 0.08 23.56
N PRO A 277 -17.93 0.77 23.08
CA PRO A 277 -17.87 1.51 21.82
C PRO A 277 -16.78 2.60 21.80
N ARG A 278 -16.36 3.09 22.95
CA ARG A 278 -15.26 4.05 23.05
C ARG A 278 -13.91 3.45 22.65
N LYS A 279 -13.78 2.12 22.66
CA LYS A 279 -12.60 1.36 22.23
C LYS A 279 -12.83 0.60 20.93
N GLY A 280 -14.05 0.10 20.72
CA GLY A 280 -14.40 -0.82 19.65
C GLY A 280 -15.00 -0.16 18.40
N GLU A 281 -15.14 1.18 18.36
CA GLU A 281 -15.77 1.86 17.21
C GLU A 281 -14.99 3.11 16.77
N HIS A 282 -14.98 3.35 15.45
CA HIS A 282 -14.63 4.62 14.83
C HIS A 282 -15.92 5.36 14.45
N PRO A 283 -16.35 6.38 15.21
CA PRO A 283 -17.61 7.07 14.95
C PRO A 283 -17.66 7.75 13.58
N ASP A 284 -16.55 8.37 13.16
CA ASP A 284 -16.45 9.12 11.91
C ASP A 284 -16.47 8.20 10.66
N TRP A 285 -15.97 6.97 10.79
CA TRP A 285 -15.91 6.01 9.69
C TRP A 285 -17.06 4.99 9.69
N GLY A 286 -17.82 4.92 10.79
CA GLY A 286 -18.88 3.93 10.95
C GLY A 286 -18.39 2.49 10.94
N THR A 287 -17.17 2.24 11.43
CA THR A 287 -16.50 0.92 11.42
C THR A 287 -16.20 0.44 12.84
N LYS A 288 -15.92 -0.87 12.98
CA LYS A 288 -15.46 -1.48 14.22
C LYS A 288 -13.94 -1.51 14.27
N ILE A 289 -13.36 -1.37 15.48
CA ILE A 289 -11.92 -1.45 15.74
C ILE A 289 -11.59 -2.86 16.25
N PHE A 290 -10.53 -3.47 15.72
CA PHE A 290 -10.04 -4.74 16.22
C PHE A 290 -9.54 -4.65 17.66
N ASN A 291 -9.85 -5.67 18.48
CA ASN A 291 -9.34 -5.77 19.84
C ASN A 291 -7.93 -6.40 19.85
N TYR A 292 -6.90 -5.57 19.71
CA TYR A 292 -5.49 -6.02 19.70
C TYR A 292 -5.03 -6.65 21.02
N GLY A 293 -5.81 -6.52 22.09
CA GLY A 293 -5.56 -7.17 23.37
C GLY A 293 -5.91 -8.65 23.40
N LYS A 294 -6.79 -9.12 22.48
CA LYS A 294 -7.12 -10.55 22.36
C LYS A 294 -6.07 -11.28 21.53
N THR A 295 -5.57 -12.39 22.07
CA THR A 295 -4.54 -13.21 21.42
C THR A 295 -5.03 -13.81 20.12
N GLU A 296 -6.27 -14.29 20.04
CA GLU A 296 -6.88 -14.85 18.85
C GLU A 296 -7.06 -13.81 17.74
N VAL A 297 -7.37 -12.55 18.10
CA VAL A 297 -7.48 -11.44 17.14
C VAL A 297 -6.10 -11.04 16.58
N LYS A 298 -5.09 -10.95 17.45
CA LYS A 298 -3.70 -10.76 17.00
C LYS A 298 -3.27 -11.89 16.07
N ASN A 299 -3.59 -13.13 16.43
CA ASN A 299 -3.30 -14.28 15.60
C ASN A 299 -3.99 -14.19 14.23
N PHE A 300 -5.28 -13.82 14.21
CA PHE A 300 -6.04 -13.62 12.97
C PHE A 300 -5.36 -12.62 12.05
N LEU A 301 -4.94 -11.46 12.55
CA LEU A 301 -4.32 -10.41 11.76
C LEU A 301 -2.89 -10.77 11.31
N ILE A 302 -2.05 -11.31 12.19
CA ILE A 302 -0.67 -11.71 11.81
C ILE A 302 -0.70 -12.87 10.82
N ALA A 303 -1.55 -13.88 11.04
CA ALA A 303 -1.73 -14.98 10.10
C ALA A 303 -2.28 -14.50 8.75
N ASN A 304 -3.10 -13.45 8.74
CA ASN A 304 -3.59 -12.84 7.50
C ASN A 304 -2.47 -12.17 6.70
N ALA A 305 -1.61 -11.39 7.33
CA ALA A 305 -0.43 -10.84 6.63
C ALA A 305 0.45 -11.96 6.04
N LEU A 306 0.69 -13.01 6.83
CA LEU A 306 1.48 -14.16 6.38
C LEU A 306 0.79 -14.97 5.28
N PHE A 307 -0.53 -15.05 5.28
CA PHE A 307 -1.32 -15.66 4.22
C PHE A 307 -1.07 -14.99 2.87
N TRP A 308 -1.14 -13.67 2.80
CA TRP A 308 -0.85 -12.93 1.58
C TRP A 308 0.59 -13.14 1.10
N ILE A 309 1.55 -13.24 2.02
CA ILE A 309 2.96 -13.52 1.70
C ILE A 309 3.15 -14.93 1.15
N LYS A 310 2.55 -15.94 1.83
CA LYS A 310 2.82 -17.36 1.56
C LYS A 310 2.01 -17.89 0.39
N GLU A 311 0.73 -17.56 0.34
CA GLU A 311 -0.19 -18.13 -0.64
C GLU A 311 -0.28 -17.29 -1.92
N TYR A 312 -0.06 -15.97 -1.82
CA TYR A 312 -0.12 -15.05 -2.96
C TYR A 312 1.21 -14.42 -3.35
N HIS A 313 2.31 -14.76 -2.69
CA HIS A 313 3.67 -14.30 -2.98
C HIS A 313 3.86 -12.78 -3.01
N ILE A 314 2.99 -11.99 -2.37
CA ILE A 314 3.14 -10.54 -2.35
C ILE A 314 4.47 -10.09 -1.72
N ASP A 315 4.96 -8.91 -2.09
CA ASP A 315 6.28 -8.40 -1.71
C ASP A 315 6.23 -7.38 -0.59
N GLY A 316 5.06 -6.87 -0.29
CA GLY A 316 4.88 -5.91 0.79
C GLY A 316 3.42 -5.67 1.15
N ILE A 317 3.23 -5.08 2.33
CA ILE A 317 1.95 -4.52 2.78
C ILE A 317 2.14 -3.05 3.13
N ARG A 318 1.26 -2.20 2.64
CA ARG A 318 1.04 -0.87 3.17
C ARG A 318 -0.04 -0.98 4.23
N VAL A 319 0.27 -0.60 5.45
CA VAL A 319 -0.63 -0.69 6.59
C VAL A 319 -1.40 0.62 6.72
N ASP A 320 -2.69 0.54 6.46
CA ASP A 320 -3.62 1.65 6.49
C ASP A 320 -3.82 2.19 7.91
N ALA A 321 -3.93 3.52 8.03
CA ALA A 321 -4.38 4.23 9.22
C ALA A 321 -3.65 3.85 10.53
N VAL A 322 -2.33 3.66 10.48
CA VAL A 322 -1.52 3.29 11.66
C VAL A 322 -1.71 4.25 12.83
N ALA A 323 -1.83 5.56 12.57
CA ALA A 323 -2.10 6.55 13.61
C ALA A 323 -3.38 6.25 14.39
N SER A 324 -4.44 5.82 13.71
CA SER A 324 -5.71 5.46 14.36
C SER A 324 -5.61 4.27 15.30
N MET A 325 -4.63 3.40 15.05
CA MET A 325 -4.36 2.24 15.91
C MET A 325 -3.49 2.62 17.11
N LEU A 326 -2.54 3.54 16.94
CA LEU A 326 -1.57 3.94 17.99
C LEU A 326 -2.19 4.84 19.07
N TYR A 327 -3.25 5.60 18.73
CA TYR A 327 -3.85 6.57 19.63
C TYR A 327 -5.31 6.23 19.93
N LEU A 328 -5.63 6.06 21.23
CA LEU A 328 -6.97 5.73 21.72
C LEU A 328 -8.00 6.85 21.49
N ASP A 329 -7.54 8.07 21.38
CA ASP A 329 -8.31 9.30 21.16
C ASP A 329 -8.36 9.74 19.69
N TYR A 330 -7.80 8.97 18.76
CA TYR A 330 -7.79 9.34 17.33
C TYR A 330 -9.21 9.51 16.79
N GLY A 331 -9.50 10.70 16.24
CA GLY A 331 -10.83 11.04 15.71
C GLY A 331 -11.96 11.09 16.75
N LYS A 332 -11.64 11.15 18.04
CA LYS A 332 -12.62 11.12 19.14
C LYS A 332 -12.57 12.40 19.97
N GLN A 333 -13.75 12.79 20.48
CA GLN A 333 -13.90 13.92 21.39
C GLN A 333 -13.72 13.47 22.85
N ASP A 334 -13.61 14.42 23.76
CA ASP A 334 -13.58 14.16 25.20
C ASP A 334 -14.79 13.31 25.63
N GLY A 335 -14.50 12.25 26.39
CA GLY A 335 -15.51 11.27 26.83
C GLY A 335 -15.83 10.16 25.81
N GLN A 336 -15.34 10.24 24.58
CA GLN A 336 -15.52 9.22 23.53
C GLN A 336 -14.39 8.19 23.47
N TRP A 337 -13.42 8.27 24.36
CA TRP A 337 -12.30 7.33 24.45
C TRP A 337 -11.97 6.98 25.91
N VAL A 338 -11.18 5.94 26.09
CA VAL A 338 -10.75 5.44 27.41
C VAL A 338 -9.24 5.42 27.47
N ALA A 339 -8.67 6.06 28.48
CA ALA A 339 -7.23 6.06 28.71
C ALA A 339 -6.68 4.65 28.97
N ASN A 340 -5.42 4.43 28.59
CA ASN A 340 -4.70 3.20 28.90
C ASN A 340 -4.45 3.05 30.42
N LYS A 341 -3.92 1.91 30.84
CA LYS A 341 -3.66 1.60 32.26
C LYS A 341 -2.71 2.59 32.98
N TYR A 342 -2.03 3.45 32.25
CA TYR A 342 -1.14 4.50 32.78
C TYR A 342 -1.79 5.89 32.70
N GLY A 343 -3.03 6.01 32.25
CA GLY A 343 -3.76 7.27 32.12
C GLY A 343 -3.45 8.05 30.85
N GLY A 344 -2.71 7.49 29.89
CA GLY A 344 -2.38 8.13 28.62
C GLY A 344 -3.27 7.66 27.45
N ASN A 345 -3.06 8.30 26.28
CA ASN A 345 -3.81 8.03 25.06
C ASN A 345 -3.16 7.01 24.11
N LYS A 346 -2.00 6.46 24.44
CA LYS A 346 -1.32 5.45 23.61
C LYS A 346 -2.02 4.10 23.74
N ASN A 347 -2.31 3.46 22.61
CA ASN A 347 -2.84 2.11 22.56
C ASN A 347 -1.70 1.09 22.70
N LEU A 348 -1.48 0.62 23.92
CA LEU A 348 -0.34 -0.25 24.24
C LEU A 348 -0.45 -1.61 23.53
N GLU A 349 -1.67 -2.10 23.36
CA GLU A 349 -1.96 -3.37 22.70
C GLU A 349 -1.66 -3.31 21.20
N ALA A 350 -1.98 -2.18 20.54
CA ALA A 350 -1.65 -1.97 19.14
C ALA A 350 -0.14 -1.77 18.92
N ILE A 351 0.55 -1.09 19.84
CA ILE A 351 2.02 -0.95 19.79
C ILE A 351 2.68 -2.34 19.84
N GLU A 352 2.25 -3.18 20.77
CA GLU A 352 2.74 -4.56 20.91
C GLU A 352 2.41 -5.39 19.65
N PHE A 353 1.21 -5.23 19.11
CA PHE A 353 0.80 -5.88 17.87
C PHE A 353 1.75 -5.52 16.70
N PHE A 354 2.07 -4.25 16.48
CA PHE A 354 2.99 -3.86 15.41
C PHE A 354 4.39 -4.40 15.60
N LYS A 355 4.93 -4.35 16.81
CA LYS A 355 6.24 -4.93 17.12
C LYS A 355 6.26 -6.42 16.84
N HIS A 356 5.21 -7.13 17.22
CA HIS A 356 5.06 -8.56 16.99
C HIS A 356 4.93 -8.87 15.48
N LEU A 357 4.02 -8.18 14.78
CA LEU A 357 3.82 -8.33 13.34
C LEU A 357 5.13 -8.16 12.56
N ASN A 358 5.80 -7.02 12.76
CA ASN A 358 7.02 -6.69 12.03
C ASN A 358 8.17 -7.66 12.37
N SER A 359 8.31 -8.08 13.63
CA SER A 359 9.32 -9.07 14.03
C SER A 359 9.09 -10.42 13.35
N VAL A 360 7.84 -10.90 13.29
CA VAL A 360 7.51 -12.18 12.66
C VAL A 360 7.67 -12.10 11.15
N VAL A 361 7.10 -11.07 10.52
CA VAL A 361 7.07 -10.95 9.06
C VAL A 361 8.48 -10.71 8.50
N LEU A 362 9.18 -9.68 8.99
CA LEU A 362 10.50 -9.31 8.48
C LEU A 362 11.60 -10.28 8.92
N GLY A 363 11.43 -10.92 10.09
CA GLY A 363 12.35 -11.95 10.56
C GLY A 363 12.24 -13.27 9.78
N THR A 364 11.05 -13.56 9.21
CA THR A 364 10.80 -14.80 8.46
C THR A 364 11.01 -14.63 6.96
N TYR A 365 10.69 -13.46 6.42
CA TYR A 365 10.72 -13.17 4.98
C TYR A 365 11.65 -12.00 4.65
N PRO A 366 12.95 -12.23 4.53
CA PRO A 366 13.91 -11.21 4.11
C PRO A 366 13.49 -10.56 2.77
N GLY A 367 13.66 -9.24 2.65
CA GLY A 367 13.27 -8.49 1.47
C GLY A 367 11.77 -8.22 1.32
N PHE A 368 10.94 -8.62 2.29
CA PHE A 368 9.55 -8.20 2.37
C PHE A 368 9.46 -6.76 2.91
N LEU A 369 8.41 -6.04 2.52
CA LEU A 369 8.17 -4.65 2.89
C LEU A 369 6.97 -4.51 3.83
N THR A 370 7.15 -3.79 4.94
CA THR A 370 6.04 -3.26 5.73
C THR A 370 6.11 -1.74 5.69
N ILE A 371 5.05 -1.09 5.23
CA ILE A 371 5.01 0.35 5.00
C ILE A 371 3.89 0.93 5.86
N ALA A 372 4.22 1.89 6.73
CA ALA A 372 3.23 2.51 7.60
C ALA A 372 2.65 3.77 6.98
N GLU A 373 1.32 3.87 6.88
CA GLU A 373 0.66 5.15 6.78
C GLU A 373 0.45 5.70 8.20
N GLU A 374 1.36 6.55 8.63
CA GLU A 374 1.35 7.18 9.95
C GLU A 374 1.52 8.69 9.78
N SER A 375 0.46 9.45 10.09
CA SER A 375 0.36 10.90 9.82
C SER A 375 0.80 11.79 10.97
N THR A 376 1.17 11.20 12.11
CA THR A 376 1.56 11.96 13.31
C THR A 376 3.08 12.02 13.49
N ALA A 377 3.51 12.66 14.57
CA ALA A 377 4.91 12.69 14.98
C ALA A 377 5.31 11.49 15.86
N TRP A 378 4.70 10.32 15.68
CA TRP A 378 5.11 9.12 16.41
C TRP A 378 6.54 8.76 16.07
N PRO A 379 7.43 8.63 17.08
CA PRO A 379 8.85 8.40 16.83
C PRO A 379 9.15 6.92 16.53
N LYS A 380 10.23 6.69 15.77
CA LYS A 380 10.80 5.37 15.51
C LYS A 380 9.79 4.37 14.89
N VAL A 381 8.93 4.84 13.99
CA VAL A 381 8.02 3.95 13.24
C VAL A 381 8.84 2.91 12.47
N THR A 382 9.94 3.36 11.83
CA THR A 382 10.87 2.48 11.11
C THR A 382 12.09 2.07 11.93
N GLY A 383 12.13 2.46 13.21
CA GLY A 383 13.18 2.05 14.14
C GLY A 383 13.06 0.57 14.49
N LYS A 384 14.20 -0.04 14.85
CA LYS A 384 14.25 -1.45 15.26
C LYS A 384 13.41 -1.69 16.51
N VAL A 385 12.80 -2.88 16.59
CA VAL A 385 12.01 -3.28 17.76
C VAL A 385 12.84 -3.34 19.03
N GLU A 386 14.12 -3.76 18.93
CA GLU A 386 15.07 -3.81 20.05
C GLU A 386 15.37 -2.42 20.63
N ASP A 387 15.26 -1.37 19.80
CA ASP A 387 15.48 0.04 20.17
C ASP A 387 14.16 0.76 20.50
N ASP A 388 13.12 0.00 20.84
CA ASP A 388 11.75 0.47 21.12
C ASP A 388 11.02 1.11 19.92
N GLY A 389 11.44 0.78 18.70
CA GLY A 389 10.73 1.14 17.47
C GLY A 389 9.59 0.19 17.15
N LEU A 390 8.77 0.54 16.14
CA LEU A 390 7.66 -0.31 15.68
C LEU A 390 8.12 -1.37 14.67
N GLY A 391 9.30 -1.21 14.05
CA GLY A 391 9.92 -2.18 13.17
C GLY A 391 9.46 -2.14 11.71
N PHE A 392 8.73 -1.12 11.26
CA PHE A 392 8.35 -0.99 9.84
C PHE A 392 9.57 -0.78 8.95
N SER A 393 9.48 -1.23 7.68
CA SER A 393 10.52 -0.97 6.68
C SER A 393 10.56 0.49 6.26
N PHE A 394 9.39 1.07 6.02
CA PHE A 394 9.21 2.45 5.57
C PHE A 394 7.97 3.09 6.23
N LYS A 395 7.97 4.42 6.19
CA LYS A 395 6.83 5.27 6.56
C LYS A 395 6.52 6.22 5.42
N TRP A 396 5.24 6.45 5.11
CA TRP A 396 4.83 7.56 4.24
C TRP A 396 5.18 8.89 4.89
N ASN A 397 5.85 9.79 4.16
CA ASN A 397 6.13 11.14 4.64
C ASN A 397 4.94 12.05 4.38
N MET A 398 3.92 11.95 5.23
CA MET A 398 2.69 12.74 5.13
C MET A 398 2.96 14.23 5.33
N GLY A 399 3.95 14.60 6.17
CA GLY A 399 4.36 15.99 6.38
C GLY A 399 4.93 16.60 5.09
N TRP A 400 5.85 15.90 4.43
CA TRP A 400 6.37 16.33 3.12
C TRP A 400 5.25 16.45 2.08
N MET A 401 4.36 15.49 2.01
CA MET A 401 3.25 15.48 1.06
C MET A 401 2.35 16.69 1.25
N HIS A 402 1.98 16.97 2.50
CA HIS A 402 1.15 18.13 2.84
C HIS A 402 1.84 19.45 2.44
N ASP A 403 3.09 19.66 2.89
CA ASP A 403 3.88 20.86 2.59
C ASP A 403 4.08 21.05 1.08
N PHE A 404 4.37 19.95 0.36
CA PHE A 404 4.50 19.96 -1.10
C PHE A 404 3.19 20.40 -1.78
N CYS A 405 2.07 19.77 -1.44
CA CYS A 405 0.78 20.08 -2.06
C CYS A 405 0.34 21.52 -1.75
N GLU A 406 0.49 21.97 -0.52
CA GLU A 406 0.13 23.35 -0.14
C GLU A 406 1.02 24.38 -0.84
N TYR A 407 2.33 24.15 -0.90
CA TYR A 407 3.25 25.03 -1.63
C TYR A 407 2.91 25.09 -3.14
N MET A 408 2.65 23.96 -3.76
CA MET A 408 2.40 23.90 -5.19
C MET A 408 1.08 24.57 -5.60
N LYS A 409 0.09 24.63 -4.72
CA LYS A 409 -1.18 25.38 -4.92
C LYS A 409 -1.01 26.90 -4.88
N LEU A 410 0.04 27.41 -4.22
CA LEU A 410 0.22 28.84 -4.06
C LEU A 410 0.43 29.55 -5.40
N ASP A 411 -0.22 30.72 -5.54
CA ASP A 411 0.19 31.65 -6.57
C ASP A 411 1.69 31.94 -6.41
N PRO A 412 2.49 31.93 -7.48
CA PRO A 412 3.93 32.12 -7.42
C PRO A 412 4.40 33.37 -6.69
N TYR A 413 3.56 34.40 -6.64
CA TYR A 413 3.84 35.61 -5.89
C TYR A 413 4.03 35.37 -4.38
N PHE A 414 3.28 34.43 -3.82
CA PHE A 414 3.32 34.10 -2.38
C PHE A 414 4.34 33.01 -2.03
N ARG A 415 4.98 32.37 -3.02
CA ARG A 415 5.93 31.27 -2.81
C ARG A 415 7.17 31.69 -2.04
N LYS A 416 7.64 32.91 -2.23
CA LYS A 416 8.79 33.46 -1.50
C LYS A 416 8.60 33.45 0.02
N ASP A 417 7.37 33.71 0.49
CA ASP A 417 7.04 33.78 1.92
C ASP A 417 6.80 32.38 2.51
N ASN A 418 6.65 31.35 1.65
CA ASN A 418 6.43 29.95 2.03
C ASN A 418 7.56 29.02 1.55
N HIS A 419 8.70 29.57 1.21
CA HIS A 419 9.85 28.84 0.63
C HIS A 419 10.30 27.66 1.49
N TYR A 420 10.30 27.83 2.82
CA TYR A 420 10.73 26.82 3.76
C TYR A 420 9.86 25.54 3.75
N ALA A 421 8.60 25.60 3.32
CA ALA A 421 7.74 24.41 3.22
C ALA A 421 8.40 23.32 2.35
N MET A 422 9.08 23.71 1.29
CA MET A 422 9.80 22.78 0.41
C MET A 422 11.13 22.30 1.01
N THR A 423 11.74 23.04 1.93
CA THR A 423 13.05 22.66 2.50
C THR A 423 12.95 22.00 3.87
N PHE A 424 11.82 22.16 4.55
CA PHE A 424 11.62 21.73 5.94
C PHE A 424 11.76 20.21 6.12
N ALA A 425 11.26 19.40 5.19
CA ALA A 425 11.28 17.95 5.29
C ALA A 425 12.70 17.36 5.47
N MET A 426 13.72 18.03 4.93
CA MET A 426 15.11 17.61 5.14
C MET A 426 15.60 17.77 6.59
N SER A 427 14.95 18.60 7.41
CA SER A 427 15.32 18.80 8.82
C SER A 427 15.04 17.59 9.71
N TYR A 428 14.15 16.70 9.28
CA TYR A 428 13.78 15.46 9.98
C TYR A 428 13.95 14.20 9.13
N ASN A 429 14.53 14.32 7.94
CA ASN A 429 14.62 13.23 6.97
C ASN A 429 15.42 12.00 7.46
N ASP A 430 16.32 12.19 8.41
CA ASP A 430 17.14 11.13 9.03
C ASP A 430 16.42 10.40 10.18
N SER A 431 15.22 10.83 10.55
CA SER A 431 14.47 10.23 11.67
C SER A 431 13.81 8.89 11.30
N GLU A 432 13.45 8.71 10.04
CA GLU A 432 12.73 7.53 9.53
C GLU A 432 13.17 7.17 8.11
N ASN A 433 12.83 5.97 7.65
CA ASN A 433 12.94 5.59 6.24
C ASN A 433 11.67 6.02 5.51
N TYR A 434 11.75 7.06 4.69
CA TYR A 434 10.58 7.68 4.09
C TYR A 434 10.29 7.23 2.66
N ILE A 435 8.98 7.09 2.37
CA ILE A 435 8.41 7.15 1.02
C ILE A 435 7.72 8.51 0.88
N LEU A 436 7.92 9.19 -0.25
CA LEU A 436 7.24 10.42 -0.61
C LEU A 436 5.93 10.07 -1.34
N PRO A 437 4.76 10.11 -0.68
CA PRO A 437 3.52 9.68 -1.30
C PRO A 437 2.80 10.86 -1.96
N LEU A 438 2.45 10.72 -3.22
CA LEU A 438 1.35 11.46 -3.82
C LEU A 438 0.25 10.42 -4.10
N SER A 439 -0.50 10.07 -3.05
CA SER A 439 -1.46 8.97 -3.03
C SER A 439 -2.83 9.36 -3.56
N HIS A 440 -3.74 8.38 -3.59
CA HIS A 440 -5.14 8.56 -3.97
C HIS A 440 -5.84 9.66 -3.14
N ASP A 441 -5.55 9.79 -1.85
CA ASP A 441 -6.17 10.77 -0.96
C ASP A 441 -5.96 12.21 -1.39
N GLU A 442 -4.91 12.48 -2.15
CA GLU A 442 -4.60 13.85 -2.59
C GLU A 442 -5.36 14.28 -3.85
N VAL A 443 -6.09 13.38 -4.49
CA VAL A 443 -6.80 13.66 -5.75
C VAL A 443 -8.28 13.32 -5.72
N VAL A 444 -8.89 13.40 -4.53
CA VAL A 444 -10.30 13.16 -4.24
C VAL A 444 -10.89 14.25 -3.35
N HIS A 445 -12.19 14.22 -3.14
CA HIS A 445 -12.90 15.05 -2.14
C HIS A 445 -12.65 16.55 -2.26
N LEU A 446 -12.74 17.09 -3.48
CA LEU A 446 -12.55 18.51 -3.80
C LEU A 446 -11.13 19.04 -3.54
N LYS A 447 -10.15 18.15 -3.47
CA LYS A 447 -8.74 18.51 -3.37
C LYS A 447 -8.10 18.84 -4.73
N CYS A 448 -8.81 18.69 -5.83
CA CYS A 448 -8.38 18.76 -7.23
C CYS A 448 -7.43 17.64 -7.65
N SER A 449 -7.37 17.34 -8.96
CA SER A 449 -6.30 16.50 -9.51
C SER A 449 -4.95 17.19 -9.36
N MET A 450 -3.84 16.44 -9.45
CA MET A 450 -2.50 17.01 -9.20
C MET A 450 -2.19 18.20 -10.12
N VAL A 451 -2.51 18.11 -11.42
CA VAL A 451 -2.30 19.20 -12.36
C VAL A 451 -3.21 20.40 -12.07
N ASN A 452 -4.43 20.16 -11.59
CA ASN A 452 -5.38 21.24 -11.31
C ASN A 452 -5.18 21.91 -9.93
N LYS A 453 -4.30 21.35 -9.08
CA LYS A 453 -3.77 22.09 -7.92
C LYS A 453 -2.86 23.25 -8.33
N MET A 454 -2.21 23.14 -9.50
CA MET A 454 -1.25 24.13 -9.96
C MET A 454 -1.95 25.43 -10.38
N PRO A 455 -1.42 26.61 -10.00
CA PRO A 455 -1.92 27.90 -10.43
C PRO A 455 -1.55 28.21 -11.88
N GLY A 456 -2.22 29.20 -12.46
CA GLY A 456 -1.92 29.72 -13.79
C GLY A 456 -2.78 29.14 -14.91
N TYR A 457 -2.40 29.45 -16.15
CA TYR A 457 -3.01 28.90 -17.35
C TYR A 457 -2.61 27.44 -17.56
N GLN A 458 -3.29 26.74 -18.46
CA GLN A 458 -3.06 25.31 -18.67
C GLN A 458 -1.58 24.99 -18.91
N VAL A 459 -0.88 25.69 -19.78
CA VAL A 459 0.54 25.49 -20.03
C VAL A 459 1.41 25.71 -18.79
N ASP A 460 1.06 26.69 -17.95
CA ASP A 460 1.78 26.98 -16.70
C ASP A 460 1.57 25.87 -15.68
N LYS A 461 0.34 25.34 -15.56
CA LYS A 461 0.03 24.22 -14.68
C LYS A 461 0.91 23.01 -14.97
N TYR A 462 1.03 22.62 -16.25
CA TYR A 462 1.86 21.49 -16.65
C TYR A 462 3.35 21.77 -16.44
N ALA A 463 3.82 22.98 -16.77
CA ALA A 463 5.20 23.37 -16.53
C ALA A 463 5.55 23.37 -15.03
N ASN A 464 4.64 23.87 -14.20
CA ASN A 464 4.76 23.88 -12.74
C ASN A 464 4.79 22.46 -12.18
N LEU A 465 3.89 21.58 -12.65
CA LEU A 465 3.86 20.19 -12.23
C LEU A 465 5.13 19.43 -12.62
N ARG A 466 5.72 19.68 -13.81
CA ARG A 466 7.03 19.11 -14.17
C ARG A 466 8.13 19.54 -13.20
N CYS A 467 8.13 20.81 -12.76
CA CYS A 467 9.04 21.29 -11.71
C CYS A 467 8.83 20.55 -10.38
N GLY A 468 7.57 20.41 -9.95
CA GLY A 468 7.21 19.69 -8.73
C GLY A 468 7.66 18.22 -8.78
N TYR A 469 7.41 17.51 -9.86
CA TYR A 469 7.86 16.12 -10.01
C TYR A 469 9.39 16.02 -10.07
N THR A 470 10.09 16.95 -10.71
CA THR A 470 11.55 16.97 -10.67
C THR A 470 12.06 17.15 -9.25
N TYR A 471 11.44 18.04 -8.49
CA TYR A 471 11.75 18.22 -7.08
C TYR A 471 11.52 16.94 -6.27
N MET A 472 10.35 16.32 -6.41
CA MET A 472 10.02 15.06 -5.74
C MET A 472 11.04 13.95 -6.07
N PHE A 473 11.36 13.76 -7.36
CA PHE A 473 12.31 12.71 -7.77
C PHE A 473 13.74 12.98 -7.34
N GLY A 474 14.13 14.25 -7.20
CA GLY A 474 15.42 14.66 -6.66
C GLY A 474 15.49 14.62 -5.13
N HIS A 475 14.39 14.86 -4.42
CA HIS A 475 14.34 14.86 -2.97
C HIS A 475 14.69 13.48 -2.38
N ALA A 476 15.23 13.43 -1.18
CA ALA A 476 15.49 12.17 -0.47
C ALA A 476 14.18 11.47 -0.11
N GLY A 477 14.19 10.14 -0.17
CA GLY A 477 13.03 9.26 0.05
C GLY A 477 12.61 8.49 -1.19
N LYS A 478 11.93 7.36 -1.00
CA LYS A 478 11.36 6.53 -2.08
C LYS A 478 10.15 7.23 -2.71
N LYS A 479 9.63 6.76 -3.84
CA LYS A 479 8.63 7.47 -4.64
C LYS A 479 7.34 6.69 -4.76
N LEU A 480 6.20 7.36 -4.59
CA LEU A 480 4.88 6.81 -4.87
C LEU A 480 4.05 7.83 -5.65
N LEU A 481 3.48 7.41 -6.77
CA LEU A 481 2.48 8.14 -7.53
C LEU A 481 1.21 7.29 -7.67
N PHE A 482 0.07 7.91 -7.40
CA PHE A 482 -1.22 7.31 -7.70
C PHE A 482 -1.48 7.30 -9.22
N MET A 483 -2.17 6.28 -9.70
CA MET A 483 -2.54 6.10 -11.11
C MET A 483 -3.15 7.37 -11.72
N GLY A 484 -2.75 7.69 -12.95
CA GLY A 484 -3.19 8.88 -13.68
C GLY A 484 -2.38 10.15 -13.39
N GLN A 485 -1.65 10.23 -12.30
CA GLN A 485 -0.82 11.40 -12.00
C GLN A 485 0.39 11.51 -12.96
N ASP A 486 0.88 10.39 -13.44
CA ASP A 486 2.01 10.30 -14.36
C ASP A 486 1.72 10.79 -15.79
N PHE A 487 0.45 10.98 -16.15
CA PHE A 487 0.05 11.66 -17.37
C PHE A 487 -0.81 12.92 -17.12
N ALA A 488 -0.80 13.43 -15.88
CA ALA A 488 -1.51 14.63 -15.46
C ALA A 488 -3.02 14.56 -15.72
N GLN A 489 -3.68 13.49 -15.27
CA GLN A 489 -5.14 13.41 -15.31
C GLN A 489 -5.78 14.70 -14.77
N GLU A 490 -6.74 15.25 -15.49
CA GLU A 490 -7.32 16.56 -15.17
C GLU A 490 -8.48 16.48 -14.17
N ARG A 491 -9.25 15.40 -14.18
CA ARG A 491 -10.34 15.18 -13.20
C ARG A 491 -9.80 14.54 -11.93
N GLU A 492 -10.45 14.80 -10.81
CA GLU A 492 -10.27 14.01 -9.60
C GLU A 492 -10.58 12.54 -9.87
N TRP A 493 -9.91 11.67 -9.12
CA TRP A 493 -10.20 10.25 -9.18
C TRP A 493 -11.60 9.93 -8.65
N SER A 494 -12.22 8.89 -9.19
CA SER A 494 -13.44 8.27 -8.68
C SER A 494 -13.40 6.79 -9.03
N GLU A 495 -13.83 5.94 -8.10
CA GLU A 495 -13.97 4.52 -8.28
C GLU A 495 -15.05 4.15 -9.32
N GLU A 496 -15.98 5.06 -9.60
CA GLU A 496 -17.11 4.84 -10.50
C GLU A 496 -16.74 4.90 -11.99
N ARG A 497 -15.54 5.39 -12.33
CA ARG A 497 -15.11 5.58 -13.72
C ARG A 497 -13.63 5.22 -13.91
N GLU A 498 -13.27 4.93 -15.16
CA GLU A 498 -11.86 4.74 -15.51
C GLU A 498 -11.08 6.06 -15.57
N LEU A 499 -9.75 5.94 -15.62
CA LEU A 499 -8.86 7.06 -15.92
C LEU A 499 -9.16 7.62 -17.32
N ASP A 500 -8.86 8.89 -17.51
CA ASP A 500 -9.08 9.60 -18.77
C ASP A 500 -8.00 9.28 -19.80
N TRP A 501 -7.88 8.00 -20.20
CA TRP A 501 -6.85 7.52 -21.12
C TRP A 501 -6.80 8.27 -22.45
N PHE A 502 -7.92 8.88 -22.89
CA PHE A 502 -7.96 9.71 -24.09
C PHE A 502 -7.04 10.93 -24.00
N LEU A 503 -6.71 11.40 -22.79
CA LEU A 503 -5.79 12.51 -22.57
C LEU A 503 -4.36 12.22 -23.09
N LEU A 504 -3.97 10.95 -23.22
CA LEU A 504 -2.70 10.59 -23.85
C LEU A 504 -2.64 10.97 -25.35
N GLY A 505 -3.76 11.34 -25.96
CA GLY A 505 -3.83 11.96 -27.28
C GLY A 505 -3.56 13.46 -27.30
N GLU A 506 -3.58 14.12 -26.15
CA GLU A 506 -3.34 15.56 -25.99
C GLU A 506 -1.85 15.83 -25.76
N ASP A 507 -1.30 16.85 -26.42
CA ASP A 507 0.14 17.12 -26.42
C ASP A 507 0.73 17.35 -25.04
N LEU A 508 0.02 18.07 -24.14
CA LEU A 508 0.51 18.36 -22.80
C LEU A 508 0.53 17.12 -21.90
N ASN A 509 -0.50 16.28 -21.96
CA ASN A 509 -0.61 15.04 -21.19
C ASN A 509 0.39 14.00 -21.68
N LYS A 510 0.51 13.84 -23.00
CA LYS A 510 1.54 13.01 -23.63
C LYS A 510 2.95 13.45 -23.22
N GLY A 511 3.19 14.77 -23.27
CA GLY A 511 4.45 15.35 -22.83
C GLY A 511 4.76 15.09 -21.36
N MET A 512 3.75 15.19 -20.47
CA MET A 512 3.91 14.87 -19.05
C MET A 512 4.23 13.39 -18.83
N HIS A 513 3.52 12.50 -19.52
CA HIS A 513 3.75 11.06 -19.46
C HIS A 513 5.19 10.70 -19.86
N GLU A 514 5.69 11.25 -20.96
CA GLU A 514 7.08 11.07 -21.36
C GLU A 514 8.07 11.69 -20.36
N TYR A 515 7.71 12.81 -19.74
CA TYR A 515 8.56 13.45 -18.73
C TYR A 515 8.69 12.59 -17.46
N VAL A 516 7.58 12.10 -16.93
CA VAL A 516 7.59 11.21 -15.74
C VAL A 516 8.34 9.91 -16.04
N LYS A 517 8.18 9.36 -17.23
CA LYS A 517 8.94 8.19 -17.70
C LYS A 517 10.46 8.45 -17.70
N GLU A 518 10.91 9.62 -18.14
CA GLU A 518 12.33 9.98 -18.07
C GLU A 518 12.82 10.19 -16.63
N LEU A 519 12.00 10.77 -15.75
CA LEU A 519 12.31 10.86 -14.31
C LEU A 519 12.46 9.47 -13.67
N LEU A 520 11.56 8.55 -13.98
CA LEU A 520 11.64 7.16 -13.50
C LEU A 520 12.87 6.42 -14.03
N LYS A 521 13.25 6.66 -15.29
CA LYS A 521 14.51 6.13 -15.85
C LYS A 521 15.73 6.70 -15.13
N LEU A 522 15.77 8.01 -14.88
CA LEU A 522 16.85 8.64 -14.10
C LEU A 522 16.91 8.05 -12.69
N TYR A 523 15.78 7.96 -12.02
CA TYR A 523 15.68 7.41 -10.66
C TYR A 523 16.28 6.00 -10.58
N ARG A 524 15.93 5.12 -11.53
CA ARG A 524 16.47 3.75 -11.55
C ARG A 524 17.95 3.67 -11.95
N LYS A 525 18.42 4.63 -12.78
CA LYS A 525 19.78 4.60 -13.34
C LYS A 525 20.83 5.14 -12.39
N TYR A 526 20.50 6.14 -11.57
CA TYR A 526 21.48 6.87 -10.77
C TYR A 526 21.35 6.53 -9.27
N PRO A 527 22.28 5.71 -8.74
CA PRO A 527 22.24 5.27 -7.33
C PRO A 527 22.17 6.40 -6.31
N CYS A 528 22.76 7.56 -6.62
CA CYS A 528 22.67 8.73 -5.76
C CYS A 528 21.23 9.18 -5.44
N LEU A 529 20.23 8.73 -6.21
CA LEU A 529 18.82 9.07 -5.97
C LEU A 529 18.12 8.16 -4.96
N TYR A 530 18.75 7.04 -4.56
CA TYR A 530 18.08 6.06 -3.69
C TYR A 530 18.99 5.32 -2.69
N GLU A 531 20.33 5.34 -2.86
CA GLU A 531 21.25 4.59 -1.99
C GLU A 531 21.34 5.18 -0.59
N ILE A 532 21.25 6.49 -0.46
CA ILE A 532 21.41 7.22 0.80
C ILE A 532 20.28 8.25 0.91
N ASP A 533 19.11 7.79 1.32
CA ASP A 533 17.93 8.66 1.45
C ASP A 533 17.75 9.25 2.85
N ASN A 534 18.25 8.59 3.89
CA ASN A 534 18.06 8.95 5.28
C ASN A 534 19.30 9.58 5.94
N SER A 535 20.16 10.23 5.16
CA SER A 535 21.38 10.89 5.64
C SER A 535 21.75 12.08 4.78
N TRP A 536 22.30 13.10 5.38
CA TRP A 536 22.91 14.25 4.72
C TRP A 536 24.12 13.87 3.84
N ASP A 537 24.68 12.68 3.99
CA ASP A 537 25.72 12.19 3.09
C ASP A 537 25.21 12.00 1.65
N GLY A 538 23.93 11.69 1.47
CA GLY A 538 23.29 11.53 0.17
C GLY A 538 22.66 12.80 -0.39
N PHE A 539 22.50 13.87 0.43
CA PHE A 539 21.82 15.09 0.04
C PHE A 539 22.60 16.34 0.49
N GLU A 540 22.63 17.38 -0.32
CA GLU A 540 23.25 18.65 0.02
C GLU A 540 22.52 19.81 -0.62
N TRP A 541 21.98 20.75 0.15
CA TRP A 541 21.52 22.01 -0.37
C TRP A 541 22.70 22.84 -0.90
N LEU A 542 22.56 23.37 -2.12
CA LEU A 542 23.50 24.36 -2.63
C LEU A 542 23.10 25.75 -2.19
N ASN A 543 21.83 26.08 -2.32
CA ASN A 543 21.22 27.26 -1.73
C ASN A 543 19.79 26.92 -1.31
N CYS A 544 19.55 26.87 0.01
CA CYS A 544 18.21 26.60 0.58
C CYS A 544 17.42 27.86 0.87
N ASP A 545 18.02 29.05 0.72
CA ASP A 545 17.44 30.34 1.12
C ASP A 545 17.14 31.28 -0.07
N ASP A 546 17.10 30.76 -1.28
CA ASP A 546 16.84 31.55 -2.50
C ASP A 546 15.34 31.87 -2.65
N LYS A 547 14.75 32.33 -1.56
CA LYS A 547 13.31 32.59 -1.45
C LYS A 547 12.83 33.71 -2.39
N ASP A 548 13.62 34.76 -2.57
CA ASP A 548 13.22 35.89 -3.40
C ASP A 548 13.04 35.52 -4.87
N ARG A 549 13.72 34.48 -5.32
CA ARG A 549 13.59 33.88 -6.66
C ARG A 549 12.74 32.61 -6.66
N SER A 550 12.37 32.07 -5.48
CA SER A 550 11.71 30.78 -5.32
C SER A 550 12.37 29.68 -6.17
N THR A 551 13.72 29.63 -6.11
CA THR A 551 14.52 28.63 -6.78
C THR A 551 15.06 27.62 -5.77
N TYR A 552 15.15 26.36 -6.19
CA TYR A 552 15.69 25.27 -5.38
C TYR A 552 16.86 24.63 -6.09
N SER A 553 17.99 24.51 -5.38
CA SER A 553 19.18 23.88 -5.92
C SER A 553 19.85 22.99 -4.88
N PHE A 554 20.08 21.73 -5.27
CA PHE A 554 20.64 20.72 -4.37
C PHE A 554 21.36 19.63 -5.13
N LEU A 555 22.17 18.88 -4.41
CA LEU A 555 22.91 17.72 -4.90
C LEU A 555 22.34 16.42 -4.36
N ARG A 556 22.34 15.39 -5.19
CA ARG A 556 22.25 14.01 -4.76
C ARG A 556 23.63 13.36 -4.97
N LYS A 557 24.11 12.71 -3.91
CA LYS A 557 25.46 12.16 -3.85
C LYS A 557 25.41 10.64 -3.72
N ALA A 558 26.19 9.95 -4.55
CA ALA A 558 26.34 8.50 -4.49
C ALA A 558 27.40 8.11 -3.46
N SER A 559 27.27 6.92 -2.86
CA SER A 559 28.22 6.37 -1.90
C SER A 559 29.65 6.27 -2.42
N ASN A 560 29.80 6.02 -3.73
CA ASN A 560 31.10 5.93 -4.41
C ASN A 560 31.64 7.27 -4.90
N GLY A 561 30.93 8.39 -4.67
CA GLY A 561 31.28 9.75 -5.09
C GLY A 561 31.29 10.00 -6.60
N LYS A 562 30.73 9.08 -7.42
CA LYS A 562 30.68 9.19 -8.89
C LYS A 562 29.25 9.41 -9.36
N ASN A 563 29.11 10.13 -10.48
CA ASN A 563 27.80 10.41 -11.08
C ASN A 563 26.82 11.06 -10.10
N ASN A 564 27.28 12.03 -9.34
CA ASN A 564 26.43 12.87 -8.52
C ASN A 564 25.53 13.72 -9.41
N LEU A 565 24.35 14.04 -8.93
CA LEU A 565 23.38 14.84 -9.66
C LEU A 565 23.20 16.20 -9.00
N LEU A 566 23.11 17.22 -9.85
CA LEU A 566 22.72 18.57 -9.48
C LEU A 566 21.33 18.86 -10.01
N PHE A 567 20.45 19.30 -9.14
CA PHE A 567 19.10 19.77 -9.45
C PHE A 567 19.06 21.29 -9.36
N VAL A 568 18.46 21.94 -10.36
CA VAL A 568 18.23 23.40 -10.37
C VAL A 568 16.80 23.62 -10.86
N ILE A 569 15.96 24.24 -10.03
CA ILE A 569 14.52 24.33 -10.26
C ILE A 569 14.04 25.76 -10.00
N ASN A 570 13.37 26.34 -10.99
CA ASN A 570 12.69 27.64 -10.91
C ASN A 570 11.18 27.42 -10.77
N MET A 571 10.62 27.73 -9.60
CA MET A 571 9.18 27.59 -9.30
C MET A 571 8.38 28.85 -9.64
N THR A 572 8.89 29.75 -10.49
CA THR A 572 8.23 31.02 -10.83
C THR A 572 8.05 31.21 -12.34
N PRO A 573 7.10 32.05 -12.78
CA PRO A 573 6.94 32.43 -14.18
C PRO A 573 7.98 33.45 -14.67
N ILE A 574 9.04 33.71 -13.89
CA ILE A 574 10.07 34.68 -14.19
C ILE A 574 11.29 33.99 -14.76
N LYS A 575 11.84 34.49 -15.85
CA LYS A 575 13.15 34.08 -16.35
C LYS A 575 14.25 34.74 -15.50
N TRP A 576 15.18 33.94 -14.97
CA TRP A 576 16.37 34.45 -14.29
C TRP A 576 17.55 34.40 -15.23
N GLU A 577 17.94 35.55 -15.79
CA GLU A 577 19.10 35.67 -16.67
C GLU A 577 20.39 35.66 -15.86
N ASN A 578 21.44 35.00 -16.45
CA ASN A 578 22.74 34.87 -15.80
C ASN A 578 22.65 34.35 -14.34
N TYR A 579 21.71 33.43 -14.08
CA TYR A 579 21.56 32.81 -12.76
C TYR A 579 22.87 32.13 -12.37
N LYS A 580 23.46 32.61 -11.26
CA LYS A 580 24.73 32.14 -10.77
C LYS A 580 24.53 31.25 -9.56
N LEU A 581 25.08 30.04 -9.61
CA LEU A 581 24.92 29.02 -8.58
C LEU A 581 26.29 28.50 -8.14
N GLY A 582 26.54 28.49 -6.82
CA GLY A 582 27.72 27.90 -6.21
C GLY A 582 27.73 26.38 -6.33
N VAL A 583 28.85 25.81 -6.77
CA VAL A 583 29.01 24.35 -6.93
C VAL A 583 30.29 23.84 -6.26
N PRO A 584 30.32 22.55 -5.83
CA PRO A 584 31.39 22.03 -4.98
C PRO A 584 32.74 21.86 -5.71
N ALA A 585 32.72 21.70 -7.02
CA ALA A 585 33.91 21.32 -7.77
C ALA A 585 34.06 22.05 -9.11
N ARG A 586 35.32 22.29 -9.53
CA ARG A 586 35.67 22.80 -10.86
C ARG A 586 35.55 21.68 -11.90
N LYS A 587 34.32 21.25 -12.18
CA LYS A 587 33.99 20.17 -13.13
C LYS A 587 33.13 20.71 -14.26
N LYS A 588 32.88 19.84 -15.23
CA LYS A 588 31.86 19.99 -16.25
C LYS A 588 30.56 19.38 -15.68
N TYR A 589 29.49 20.14 -15.79
CA TYR A 589 28.12 19.75 -15.41
C TYR A 589 27.36 19.46 -16.70
N LYS A 590 27.07 18.18 -16.95
CA LYS A 590 26.41 17.72 -18.17
C LYS A 590 24.93 17.55 -17.95
N LEU A 591 24.11 18.23 -18.76
CA LEU A 591 22.65 18.14 -18.71
C LEU A 591 22.18 16.73 -19.05
N LEU A 592 21.31 16.20 -18.22
CA LEU A 592 20.62 14.91 -18.41
C LEU A 592 19.16 15.08 -18.78
N LEU A 593 18.48 16.07 -18.17
CA LEU A 593 17.07 16.32 -18.35
C LEU A 593 16.76 17.80 -18.19
N SER A 594 15.92 18.33 -19.08
CA SER A 594 15.32 19.66 -18.95
C SER A 594 13.82 19.58 -19.13
N SER A 595 13.07 20.17 -18.20
CA SER A 595 11.61 20.24 -18.29
C SER A 595 11.08 21.17 -19.39
N THR A 596 11.99 21.96 -20.00
CA THR A 596 11.66 22.92 -21.07
C THR A 596 11.65 22.31 -22.47
N GLU A 597 12.09 21.06 -22.63
CA GLU A 597 12.12 20.38 -23.93
C GLU A 597 10.70 20.25 -24.53
N GLU A 598 10.54 20.57 -25.81
CA GLU A 598 9.23 20.52 -26.51
C GLU A 598 8.56 19.15 -26.46
N ARG A 599 9.36 18.05 -26.50
CA ARG A 599 8.83 16.68 -26.38
C ARG A 599 8.08 16.41 -25.08
N PHE A 600 8.28 17.23 -24.06
CA PHE A 600 7.58 17.17 -22.76
C PHE A 600 6.45 18.19 -22.64
N GLY A 601 6.08 18.85 -23.73
CA GLY A 601 5.17 20.02 -23.70
C GLY A 601 5.82 21.25 -23.07
N GLY A 602 7.15 21.34 -23.09
CA GLY A 602 7.91 22.48 -22.61
C GLY A 602 7.96 23.63 -23.63
N CYS A 603 8.45 24.80 -23.19
CA CYS A 603 8.50 26.02 -24.01
C CYS A 603 9.64 26.04 -25.05
N GLY A 604 10.44 25.00 -25.17
CA GLY A 604 11.59 24.94 -26.10
C GLY A 604 12.78 25.81 -25.69
N ALA A 605 12.75 26.44 -24.51
CA ALA A 605 13.87 27.26 -24.06
C ALA A 605 15.11 26.39 -23.79
N GLU A 606 16.23 26.77 -24.41
CA GLU A 606 17.46 26.02 -24.31
C GLU A 606 18.15 26.19 -22.95
N ILE A 607 18.52 25.08 -22.34
CA ILE A 607 19.44 24.99 -21.21
C ILE A 607 20.75 24.40 -21.75
N PRO A 608 21.94 24.97 -21.40
CA PRO A 608 23.22 24.50 -21.95
C PRO A 608 23.43 23.00 -21.68
N LYS A 609 23.79 22.24 -22.72
CA LYS A 609 24.05 20.79 -22.65
C LYS A 609 25.22 20.45 -21.71
N GLU A 610 26.17 21.38 -21.55
CA GLU A 610 27.33 21.24 -20.69
C GLU A 610 27.72 22.62 -20.16
N ILE A 611 27.99 22.73 -18.86
CA ILE A 611 28.45 23.96 -18.24
C ILE A 611 29.77 23.69 -17.52
N GLN A 612 30.82 24.43 -17.87
CA GLN A 612 32.10 24.38 -17.16
C GLN A 612 32.07 25.32 -15.95
N ALA A 613 32.26 24.78 -14.74
CA ALA A 613 32.36 25.60 -13.53
C ALA A 613 33.58 26.52 -13.56
N LYS A 614 33.38 27.79 -13.21
CA LYS A 614 34.38 28.84 -13.13
C LYS A 614 34.82 29.06 -11.67
N LYS A 615 36.06 29.52 -11.50
CA LYS A 615 36.55 29.94 -10.16
C LYS A 615 35.90 31.27 -9.79
N GLY A 616 35.41 31.36 -8.57
CA GLY A 616 34.77 32.56 -8.01
C GLY A 616 33.76 32.17 -6.94
N THR A 617 33.70 32.93 -5.85
CA THR A 617 32.83 32.66 -4.71
C THR A 617 31.35 32.89 -5.05
N CYS A 618 30.54 31.89 -4.74
CA CYS A 618 29.09 31.95 -4.83
C CYS A 618 28.50 30.94 -3.85
N ASP A 619 27.42 31.25 -3.15
CA ASP A 619 26.74 30.36 -2.21
C ASP A 619 27.72 29.63 -1.27
N TYR A 620 28.67 30.37 -0.68
CA TYR A 620 29.74 29.87 0.20
C TYR A 620 30.68 28.82 -0.45
N ARG A 621 30.74 28.73 -1.80
CA ARG A 621 31.61 27.82 -2.57
C ARG A 621 32.60 28.57 -3.44
N ASN A 622 33.74 27.91 -3.72
CA ASN A 622 34.84 28.52 -4.49
C ASN A 622 34.66 28.43 -6.02
N TYR A 623 33.62 27.73 -6.45
CA TYR A 623 33.29 27.55 -7.87
C TYR A 623 31.82 27.83 -8.09
N HIS A 624 31.47 28.26 -9.28
CA HIS A 624 30.09 28.51 -9.69
C HIS A 624 29.86 28.12 -11.14
N ILE A 625 28.62 27.81 -11.45
CA ILE A 625 28.09 27.77 -12.81
C ILE A 625 27.20 28.98 -13.05
N THR A 626 26.99 29.31 -14.32
CA THR A 626 26.08 30.40 -14.74
C THR A 626 25.22 29.88 -15.88
N LEU A 627 23.90 30.05 -15.81
CA LEU A 627 22.96 29.70 -16.86
C LEU A 627 21.75 30.64 -16.82
N ASP A 628 21.07 30.75 -17.94
CA ASP A 628 19.73 31.31 -17.95
C ASP A 628 18.76 30.24 -17.46
N LEU A 629 17.90 30.60 -16.49
CA LEU A 629 16.92 29.69 -15.93
C LEU A 629 15.52 30.12 -16.34
N PRO A 630 14.89 29.42 -17.31
CA PRO A 630 13.59 29.80 -17.85
C PRO A 630 12.46 29.76 -16.81
N PRO A 631 11.31 30.40 -17.10
CA PRO A 631 10.11 30.27 -16.28
C PRO A 631 9.70 28.81 -16.08
N TYR A 632 9.34 28.45 -14.87
CA TYR A 632 8.91 27.07 -14.51
C TYR A 632 9.81 26.00 -15.13
N ALA A 633 11.11 26.15 -14.96
CA ALA A 633 12.10 25.24 -15.53
C ALA A 633 12.81 24.42 -14.46
N ALA A 634 12.99 23.16 -14.74
CA ALA A 634 13.81 22.25 -13.95
C ALA A 634 14.88 21.61 -14.83
N ALA A 635 16.12 21.59 -14.32
CA ALA A 635 17.27 21.00 -15.00
C ALA A 635 18.02 20.06 -14.06
N VAL A 636 18.41 18.90 -14.58
CA VAL A 636 19.19 17.90 -13.88
C VAL A 636 20.51 17.69 -14.59
N PHE A 637 21.61 17.88 -13.88
CA PHE A 637 22.97 17.71 -14.42
C PHE A 637 23.70 16.59 -13.68
N VAL A 638 24.59 15.87 -14.39
CA VAL A 638 25.56 14.93 -13.80
C VAL A 638 26.96 15.53 -13.79
N PHE A 639 27.77 15.22 -12.74
CA PHE A 639 29.13 15.71 -12.60
C PHE A 639 30.09 14.77 -11.86
#